data_5d0e598a6c7711a7b4183052ed833385
#
_entry.id   5d0e598a6c7711a7b4183052ed833385
#
_cell.length_a   1.000
_cell.length_b   1.000
_cell.length_c   1.000
_cell.angle_alpha   90.00
_cell.angle_beta   90.00
_cell.angle_gamma   90.00
#
_symmetry.space_group_name_H-M   'P 1'
#
loop_
_entity.id
_entity.type
_entity.pdbx_description
1 polymer ?
#
loop_
_entity_poly.entity_id
_entity_poly.type
_entity_poly.pdbx_seq_one_letter_code
_entity_poly.pdbx_strand_id
1 'polypeptide(L)'
;FKHLIVFIDISDVFDDNTFYKLNDDFSISEKNAIEKNLKRRKFLRYNFPLTNYYMFVIKMNNRVNKEVPPLISDKPIFNERASKKAMWTYKSDGELKGYQDPISKTQNEMLEQFHDLPEALNNTIEIAQRCVHRPKIKNPILPVYDDDQNKEKELLQKLAKDGLDDRLNAKFNIENIDIEQQSEMRKVYEERLFKELKIIINMKYEGYFLIVSDFILWAKNNDIPVGPGRGSGAGSLVAWCLNITDLDPIKFGLIFERFLNPERVSLPDFDIDFCRDGRDKVLEYVHKKYGENKVAQIITFGKLQARAVIRDVGRVLGIPYGQVDYLCKLMPFDPSRPMSLQKYIDEEPKLNEEANRDPKVKKLLDISLKLEGLKRHASIHAAGVVISKDQISKDVPLYSDPESNIFLTQFDMKWVENAGLVKFDFLGLKTLTLINECIKLVRNNNSDFSIDKININDVKTYEQLSTGETTGIFQLESAGMKDTLKQLKPDKFEDIIAIVALYRPGPMANIPSYIERKHGREKPDYIHPLLKGLLKETYGVVIYQEQVMGVARELSGYSDGEADLLRRAMGKKIQKEMKAQKQRFISGCVNNKLKNNEAENIFELLSKFADYGFNKSHAAAYALIAFQTAFLKTHFPIEFFAASMSLDINNTDKISIFQQELVRMNIKLIPPSINQSNSYFSREGEKISYALGAIKNVGIESMNDLVNERNSNGEFKNFSDLIQRCDTSIINKKTLEALACAGAFDEFKVNRSSVFNQAQEIVKFHKSQNNKSLSEQEDMFGDIELSHFTINEEEEWSYPYKLMKEYEMLGFYLTGHPLEAHKKNYPSLMLKEYLDIKENESAYNQKDVLLGGTLLSKKEKRSARGNAYAFLNFSDLSSIYELIVFESNLRKYRDLLVEGESFIISVDFSFQNGTLRGELKKVFSFDEVENLNLKKVKAENEEKANSLIKIYADGNFTKDELLKLKWVKGMQKVEIIYDNQLLKIPGAFEISADMIKEIKTLNGVKKIDLS
;
A
#
# COMPACT_ATOMS: atom_id res chain seq x y z
N PHE A 1 -16.65 -40.20 -4.26
CA PHE A 1 -16.18 -40.92 -3.05
C PHE A 1 -15.15 -42.03 -3.34
N LYS A 2 -14.33 -41.95 -4.39
CA LYS A 2 -13.42 -43.07 -4.66
C LYS A 2 -12.16 -43.08 -3.79
N HIS A 3 -11.81 -42.01 -3.11
CA HIS A 3 -10.53 -41.93 -2.35
C HIS A 3 -10.64 -40.93 -1.19
N LEU A 4 -11.29 -41.33 -0.09
CA LEU A 4 -11.15 -40.59 1.19
C LEU A 4 -10.02 -41.26 1.96
N ILE A 5 -8.88 -40.60 2.10
CA ILE A 5 -7.81 -41.03 2.96
C ILE A 5 -7.97 -40.25 4.27
N VAL A 6 -8.32 -40.92 5.35
CA VAL A 6 -8.40 -40.35 6.69
C VAL A 6 -7.07 -40.60 7.39
N PHE A 7 -6.40 -39.56 7.79
CA PHE A 7 -5.16 -39.62 8.55
C PHE A 7 -5.47 -39.47 10.04
N ILE A 8 -4.96 -40.36 10.84
CA ILE A 8 -5.09 -40.35 12.30
C ILE A 8 -3.69 -40.21 12.89
N ASP A 9 -3.48 -39.20 13.70
CA ASP A 9 -2.29 -39.09 14.54
C ASP A 9 -2.44 -40.01 15.74
N ILE A 10 -1.54 -40.99 15.85
CA ILE A 10 -1.52 -41.96 16.94
C ILE A 10 -0.66 -41.45 18.11
N SER A 11 0.06 -40.35 17.94
CA SER A 11 0.93 -39.83 18.99
C SER A 11 0.17 -39.32 20.22
N ASP A 12 -1.11 -38.92 20.04
CA ASP A 12 -2.00 -38.51 21.14
C ASP A 12 -2.76 -39.67 21.80
N VAL A 13 -2.71 -40.86 21.20
CA VAL A 13 -3.40 -42.06 21.74
C VAL A 13 -2.43 -42.91 22.59
N PHE A 14 -1.15 -42.80 22.33
CA PHE A 14 -0.11 -43.49 23.09
C PHE A 14 0.99 -42.49 23.49
N ASP A 15 1.12 -42.25 24.80
CA ASP A 15 2.33 -41.63 25.31
C ASP A 15 3.53 -42.57 25.08
N ASP A 16 4.73 -42.06 25.13
CA ASP A 16 5.95 -42.86 24.94
C ASP A 16 6.02 -44.07 25.87
N ASN A 17 5.43 -43.98 27.07
CA ASN A 17 5.40 -45.05 28.05
C ASN A 17 4.43 -46.18 27.68
N THR A 18 3.29 -45.86 27.10
CA THR A 18 2.34 -46.88 26.61
C THR A 18 2.92 -47.65 25.43
N PHE A 19 3.68 -46.95 24.55
CA PHE A 19 4.38 -47.60 23.44
C PHE A 19 5.48 -48.57 23.90
N TYR A 20 6.22 -48.23 24.93
CA TYR A 20 7.22 -49.14 25.50
C TYR A 20 6.59 -50.37 26.15
N LYS A 21 5.43 -50.28 26.82
CA LYS A 21 4.69 -51.42 27.36
C LYS A 21 4.17 -52.36 26.27
N LEU A 22 3.70 -51.88 25.16
CA LEU A 22 3.25 -52.69 24.00
C LEU A 22 4.48 -53.39 23.33
N ASN A 23 5.65 -52.86 23.47
CA ASN A 23 6.87 -53.39 22.88
C ASN A 23 7.37 -54.68 23.56
N ASP A 24 7.00 -54.95 24.78
CA ASP A 24 7.49 -56.13 25.50
C ASP A 24 6.81 -57.46 25.03
N ASP A 25 5.66 -57.35 24.39
CA ASP A 25 4.86 -58.52 23.92
C ASP A 25 5.15 -58.92 22.44
N PHE A 26 6.02 -58.20 21.72
CA PHE A 26 6.30 -58.46 20.31
C PHE A 26 7.69 -59.03 20.08
N SER A 27 7.79 -59.90 19.05
CA SER A 27 9.09 -60.43 18.57
C SER A 27 10.02 -59.32 18.03
N ILE A 28 11.33 -59.58 17.98
CA ILE A 28 12.30 -58.59 17.47
C ILE A 28 11.99 -58.17 16.03
N SER A 29 11.46 -59.06 15.19
CA SER A 29 11.08 -58.75 13.81
C SER A 29 9.83 -57.86 13.75
N GLU A 30 8.85 -58.06 14.64
CA GLU A 30 7.64 -57.24 14.75
C GLU A 30 7.99 -55.90 15.36
N LYS A 31 8.85 -55.82 16.40
CA LYS A 31 9.36 -54.55 16.95
C LYS A 31 10.05 -53.70 15.89
N ASN A 32 10.92 -54.29 15.08
CA ASN A 32 11.59 -53.58 13.96
C ASN A 32 10.61 -53.11 12.88
N ALA A 33 9.58 -53.89 12.57
CA ALA A 33 8.53 -53.50 11.61
C ALA A 33 7.67 -52.37 12.15
N ILE A 34 7.32 -52.42 13.44
CA ILE A 34 6.55 -51.35 14.12
C ILE A 34 7.37 -50.06 14.23
N GLU A 35 8.64 -50.19 14.66
CA GLU A 35 9.53 -49.01 14.77
C GLU A 35 9.83 -48.38 13.39
N LYS A 36 10.00 -49.18 12.36
CA LYS A 36 10.16 -48.73 10.99
C LYS A 36 8.89 -48.04 10.44
N ASN A 37 7.70 -48.51 10.82
CA ASN A 37 6.45 -47.93 10.46
C ASN A 37 6.13 -46.62 11.24
N LEU A 38 6.56 -46.53 12.52
CA LEU A 38 6.38 -45.33 13.36
C LEU A 38 7.38 -44.23 13.03
N LYS A 39 8.65 -44.55 12.74
CA LYS A 39 9.59 -43.56 12.19
C LYS A 39 9.12 -42.94 10.88
N ARG A 40 8.28 -43.68 10.12
CA ARG A 40 7.59 -43.14 8.89
C ARG A 40 6.39 -42.29 9.23
N ARG A 41 5.89 -42.28 10.47
CA ARG A 41 4.66 -41.65 10.93
C ARG A 41 4.80 -40.34 11.67
N LYS A 42 6.00 -39.81 11.95
CA LYS A 42 6.21 -38.43 12.47
C LYS A 42 5.59 -37.32 11.62
N PHE A 43 4.74 -37.70 10.63
CA PHE A 43 4.16 -36.85 9.59
C PHE A 43 2.68 -36.54 9.74
N LEU A 44 1.96 -37.19 10.67
CA LEU A 44 0.50 -37.16 10.67
C LEU A 44 0.00 -36.66 12.03
N ARG A 45 -0.16 -35.34 12.18
CA ARG A 45 -0.82 -34.74 13.34
C ARG A 45 -2.21 -34.29 12.96
N TYR A 46 -3.23 -35.06 13.42
CA TYR A 46 -4.61 -34.65 13.43
C TYR A 46 -5.30 -35.16 14.69
N ASN A 47 -5.92 -34.22 15.45
CA ASN A 47 -6.70 -34.54 16.63
C ASN A 47 -8.11 -34.98 16.23
N PHE A 48 -8.41 -36.27 16.29
CA PHE A 48 -9.76 -36.78 16.31
C PHE A 48 -10.03 -37.43 17.66
N PRO A 49 -11.12 -37.09 18.37
CA PRO A 49 -11.50 -37.82 19.56
C PRO A 49 -12.05 -39.20 19.16
N LEU A 50 -11.24 -40.20 19.31
CA LEU A 50 -11.65 -41.60 19.05
C LEU A 50 -12.22 -42.18 20.33
N THR A 51 -13.55 -42.40 20.32
CA THR A 51 -14.24 -43.11 21.41
C THR A 51 -14.22 -44.65 21.25
N ASN A 52 -13.68 -45.16 20.14
CA ASN A 52 -13.51 -46.60 19.90
C ASN A 52 -12.23 -46.88 19.14
N TYR A 53 -11.46 -47.82 19.60
CA TYR A 53 -10.13 -48.20 19.14
C TYR A 53 -10.17 -48.92 17.79
N TYR A 54 -9.81 -48.19 16.73
CA TYR A 54 -9.45 -48.81 15.44
C TYR A 54 -8.01 -48.42 15.10
N MET A 55 -7.15 -49.42 14.97
CA MET A 55 -5.76 -49.17 14.58
C MET A 55 -5.66 -49.24 13.06
N PHE A 56 -5.38 -48.10 12.46
CA PHE A 56 -5.05 -48.01 11.03
C PHE A 56 -3.57 -48.12 10.83
N VAL A 57 -3.10 -49.13 10.16
CA VAL A 57 -1.72 -49.25 9.71
C VAL A 57 -1.72 -48.93 8.22
N ILE A 58 -1.29 -47.76 7.85
CA ILE A 58 -1.01 -47.41 6.46
C ILE A 58 0.42 -47.83 6.13
N LYS A 59 0.53 -48.86 5.31
CA LYS A 59 1.84 -49.30 4.78
C LYS A 59 2.25 -48.35 3.68
N MET A 60 3.15 -47.43 4.00
CA MET A 60 3.71 -46.50 2.99
C MET A 60 4.87 -47.20 2.26
N ASN A 61 4.91 -47.06 0.95
CA ASN A 61 5.96 -47.59 0.11
C ASN A 61 7.33 -46.96 0.51
N ASN A 62 8.41 -47.76 0.45
CA ASN A 62 9.76 -47.38 0.87
C ASN A 62 10.37 -46.16 0.15
N ARG A 63 9.69 -45.64 -0.86
CA ARG A 63 10.15 -44.52 -1.69
C ARG A 63 9.57 -43.15 -1.35
N VAL A 64 8.71 -43.05 -0.33
CA VAL A 64 8.15 -41.76 0.09
C VAL A 64 9.18 -41.02 0.93
N ASN A 65 9.68 -39.96 0.37
CA ASN A 65 10.54 -39.03 1.13
C ASN A 65 9.78 -38.50 2.36
N LYS A 66 10.44 -38.42 3.50
CA LYS A 66 9.91 -38.01 4.80
C LYS A 66 9.22 -36.64 4.82
N GLU A 67 9.17 -35.96 3.70
CA GLU A 67 8.82 -34.56 3.58
C GLU A 67 7.52 -34.29 2.77
N VAL A 68 6.74 -35.32 2.40
CA VAL A 68 5.55 -35.14 1.60
C VAL A 68 4.31 -35.13 2.50
N PRO A 69 3.49 -34.06 2.41
CA PRO A 69 2.30 -33.96 3.22
C PRO A 69 1.20 -34.90 2.78
N PRO A 70 0.34 -35.29 3.68
CA PRO A 70 -0.82 -36.11 3.38
C PRO A 70 -1.85 -35.37 2.53
N LEU A 71 -2.51 -36.11 1.64
CA LEU A 71 -3.60 -35.63 0.81
C LEU A 71 -4.93 -35.81 1.54
N ILE A 72 -5.72 -34.76 1.63
CA ILE A 72 -6.98 -34.76 2.37
C ILE A 72 -8.20 -34.60 1.45
N SER A 73 -8.05 -34.42 0.14
CA SER A 73 -9.18 -34.25 -0.76
C SER A 73 -8.85 -34.73 -2.17
N ASP A 74 -9.87 -34.88 -3.02
CA ASP A 74 -9.70 -35.15 -4.46
C ASP A 74 -8.84 -34.08 -5.16
N LYS A 75 -8.58 -32.96 -4.48
CA LYS A 75 -7.68 -31.90 -4.91
C LYS A 75 -6.60 -31.72 -3.86
N PRO A 76 -5.33 -31.96 -4.19
CA PRO A 76 -4.23 -31.88 -3.25
C PRO A 76 -4.12 -30.45 -2.68
N ILE A 77 -4.23 -30.34 -1.37
CA ILE A 77 -3.88 -29.13 -0.64
C ILE A 77 -2.44 -29.28 -0.21
N PHE A 78 -1.53 -28.54 -0.85
CA PHE A 78 -0.12 -28.53 -0.46
C PHE A 78 0.09 -27.47 0.59
N ASN A 79 0.77 -27.81 1.69
CA ASN A 79 1.27 -26.76 2.57
C ASN A 79 2.45 -26.04 1.89
N GLU A 80 2.75 -24.83 2.30
CA GLU A 80 3.76 -23.99 1.65
C GLU A 80 5.17 -24.58 1.68
N ARG A 81 5.51 -25.30 2.74
CA ARG A 81 6.80 -26.02 2.86
C ARG A 81 6.88 -27.22 1.91
N ALA A 82 5.79 -27.93 1.76
CA ALA A 82 5.73 -29.06 0.83
C ALA A 82 5.74 -28.57 -0.63
N SER A 83 5.07 -27.45 -0.94
CA SER A 83 5.12 -26.88 -2.29
C SER A 83 6.50 -26.40 -2.69
N LYS A 84 7.34 -25.98 -1.75
CA LYS A 84 8.74 -25.60 -2.01
C LYS A 84 9.67 -26.79 -2.22
N LYS A 85 9.37 -27.96 -1.62
CA LYS A 85 10.24 -29.14 -1.66
C LYS A 85 9.71 -30.28 -2.55
N ALA A 86 8.41 -30.43 -2.69
CA ALA A 86 7.78 -31.40 -3.58
C ALA A 86 7.64 -30.85 -5.01
N MET A 87 8.71 -30.32 -5.54
CA MET A 87 8.70 -29.82 -6.91
C MET A 87 8.81 -31.00 -7.87
N TRP A 88 7.80 -31.11 -8.72
CA TRP A 88 7.87 -31.98 -9.89
C TRP A 88 8.93 -31.38 -10.85
N THR A 89 10.03 -32.06 -11.01
CA THR A 89 11.06 -31.69 -11.98
C THR A 89 11.22 -32.85 -12.96
N TYR A 90 11.44 -32.52 -14.24
CA TYR A 90 11.87 -33.50 -15.21
C TYR A 90 13.37 -33.76 -15.03
N LYS A 91 13.77 -35.01 -15.15
CA LYS A 91 15.18 -35.35 -15.36
C LYS A 91 15.61 -34.81 -16.74
N SER A 92 16.93 -34.74 -16.97
CA SER A 92 17.53 -34.34 -18.26
C SER A 92 17.11 -35.21 -19.45
N ASP A 93 16.65 -36.43 -19.18
CA ASP A 93 16.11 -37.41 -20.14
C ASP A 93 14.60 -37.27 -20.38
N GLY A 94 13.93 -36.30 -19.77
CA GLY A 94 12.50 -36.02 -19.92
C GLY A 94 11.60 -36.81 -18.96
N GLU A 95 12.15 -37.64 -18.07
CA GLU A 95 11.35 -38.30 -17.04
C GLU A 95 11.01 -37.37 -15.85
N LEU A 96 9.81 -37.52 -15.31
CA LEU A 96 9.37 -36.85 -14.10
C LEU A 96 10.20 -37.28 -12.89
N LYS A 97 10.95 -36.34 -12.32
CA LYS A 97 11.68 -36.48 -11.08
C LYS A 97 10.79 -36.04 -9.93
N GLY A 98 10.31 -36.93 -9.13
CA GLY A 98 9.45 -36.62 -7.99
C GLY A 98 8.61 -37.81 -7.59
N TYR A 99 7.50 -37.52 -6.97
CA TYR A 99 6.57 -38.52 -6.46
C TYR A 99 6.22 -39.55 -7.54
N GLN A 100 6.69 -40.80 -7.38
CA GLN A 100 6.36 -41.87 -8.31
C GLN A 100 5.07 -42.60 -7.92
N ASP A 101 4.48 -42.31 -6.76
CA ASP A 101 3.29 -42.96 -6.30
C ASP A 101 2.05 -42.15 -6.73
N PRO A 102 1.27 -42.63 -7.69
CA PRO A 102 0.03 -41.98 -8.06
C PRO A 102 -0.90 -41.93 -6.86
N ILE A 103 -1.48 -40.79 -6.62
CA ILE A 103 -2.38 -40.47 -5.52
C ILE A 103 -3.58 -41.40 -5.47
N SER A 104 -3.95 -41.97 -6.58
CA SER A 104 -5.04 -42.92 -6.68
C SER A 104 -4.55 -44.29 -7.14
N LYS A 105 -4.48 -45.19 -6.18
CA LYS A 105 -4.26 -46.60 -6.46
C LYS A 105 -5.60 -47.31 -6.73
N THR A 106 -5.55 -48.24 -7.61
CA THR A 106 -6.71 -49.14 -7.85
C THR A 106 -6.99 -50.02 -6.65
N GLN A 107 -8.19 -50.54 -6.53
CA GLN A 107 -8.53 -51.44 -5.43
C GLN A 107 -7.61 -52.65 -5.34
N ASN A 108 -7.20 -53.21 -6.49
CA ASN A 108 -6.27 -54.34 -6.53
C ASN A 108 -4.88 -53.96 -6.03
N GLU A 109 -4.35 -52.81 -6.43
CA GLU A 109 -3.05 -52.30 -5.93
C GLU A 109 -3.06 -52.09 -4.41
N MET A 110 -4.19 -51.60 -3.87
CA MET A 110 -4.33 -51.46 -2.43
C MET A 110 -4.43 -52.80 -1.72
N LEU A 111 -5.17 -53.80 -2.27
CA LEU A 111 -5.24 -55.15 -1.74
C LEU A 111 -3.87 -55.83 -1.74
N GLU A 112 -3.10 -55.73 -2.83
CA GLU A 112 -1.77 -56.24 -2.93
C GLU A 112 -0.79 -55.60 -1.95
N GLN A 113 -0.88 -54.27 -1.80
CA GLN A 113 0.03 -53.52 -0.95
C GLN A 113 -0.22 -53.78 0.56
N PHE A 114 -1.43 -54.05 0.95
CA PHE A 114 -1.89 -54.29 2.32
C PHE A 114 -2.38 -55.74 2.53
N HIS A 115 -1.86 -56.70 1.73
CA HIS A 115 -2.26 -58.08 1.85
C HIS A 115 -2.01 -58.72 3.24
N ASP A 116 -1.03 -58.15 3.94
CA ASP A 116 -0.65 -58.51 5.32
C ASP A 116 -1.50 -57.81 6.39
N LEU A 117 -2.39 -56.91 6.02
CA LEU A 117 -3.28 -56.17 6.91
C LEU A 117 -4.70 -56.01 6.36
N PRO A 118 -5.42 -57.09 6.10
CA PRO A 118 -6.76 -57.03 5.47
C PRO A 118 -7.79 -56.27 6.35
N GLU A 119 -7.61 -56.28 7.65
CA GLU A 119 -8.47 -55.56 8.59
C GLU A 119 -8.38 -54.03 8.40
N ALA A 120 -7.21 -53.50 8.07
CA ALA A 120 -7.02 -52.07 7.80
C ALA A 120 -7.80 -51.64 6.57
N LEU A 121 -7.87 -52.47 5.54
CA LEU A 121 -8.67 -52.22 4.34
C LEU A 121 -10.18 -52.28 4.65
N ASN A 122 -10.65 -53.25 5.43
CA ASN A 122 -12.04 -53.34 5.84
C ASN A 122 -12.45 -52.12 6.71
N ASN A 123 -11.60 -51.73 7.64
CA ASN A 123 -11.82 -50.53 8.47
C ASN A 123 -11.92 -49.26 7.63
N THR A 124 -11.23 -49.16 6.51
CA THR A 124 -11.34 -48.03 5.58
C THR A 124 -12.78 -47.92 5.03
N ILE A 125 -13.39 -49.05 4.67
CA ILE A 125 -14.77 -49.13 4.18
C ILE A 125 -15.74 -48.73 5.32
N GLU A 126 -15.56 -49.31 6.50
CA GLU A 126 -16.38 -49.00 7.67
C GLU A 126 -16.35 -47.49 8.01
N ILE A 127 -15.17 -46.86 8.01
CA ILE A 127 -15.07 -45.41 8.24
C ILE A 127 -15.76 -44.64 7.13
N ALA A 128 -15.57 -45.00 5.87
CA ALA A 128 -16.26 -44.35 4.76
C ALA A 128 -17.79 -44.40 4.92
N GLN A 129 -18.31 -45.52 5.40
CA GLN A 129 -19.74 -45.70 5.70
C GLN A 129 -20.21 -44.85 6.88
N ARG A 130 -19.36 -44.64 7.89
CA ARG A 130 -19.67 -43.78 9.04
C ARG A 130 -19.58 -42.29 8.71
N CYS A 131 -18.77 -41.89 7.72
CA CYS A 131 -18.55 -40.51 7.31
C CYS A 131 -19.66 -40.02 6.36
N VAL A 132 -20.89 -39.96 6.86
CA VAL A 132 -22.12 -39.59 6.09
C VAL A 132 -22.56 -38.13 6.33
N HIS A 133 -21.85 -37.40 7.16
CA HIS A 133 -22.20 -36.04 7.47
C HIS A 133 -22.13 -35.14 6.23
N ARG A 134 -23.16 -34.33 6.01
CA ARG A 134 -23.20 -33.28 5.00
C ARG A 134 -23.46 -31.95 5.68
N PRO A 135 -22.61 -30.91 5.42
CA PRO A 135 -22.86 -29.58 5.94
C PRO A 135 -24.25 -29.08 5.52
N LYS A 136 -24.98 -28.49 6.46
CA LYS A 136 -26.31 -27.91 6.20
C LYS A 136 -26.21 -26.41 6.14
N ILE A 137 -26.97 -25.78 5.25
CA ILE A 137 -27.16 -24.34 5.25
C ILE A 137 -28.00 -23.97 6.47
N LYS A 138 -27.52 -23.06 7.27
CA LYS A 138 -28.18 -22.56 8.48
C LYS A 138 -28.46 -21.06 8.37
N ASN A 139 -29.47 -20.61 9.06
CA ASN A 139 -29.66 -19.19 9.30
C ASN A 139 -28.56 -18.68 10.21
N PRO A 140 -28.15 -17.41 10.06
CA PRO A 140 -27.12 -16.81 10.89
C PRO A 140 -27.45 -16.91 12.37
N ILE A 141 -26.50 -17.42 13.14
CA ILE A 141 -26.57 -17.52 14.60
C ILE A 141 -25.71 -16.42 15.16
N LEU A 142 -26.33 -15.39 15.73
CA LEU A 142 -25.61 -14.26 16.31
C LEU A 142 -24.81 -14.70 17.54
N PRO A 143 -23.59 -14.19 17.71
CA PRO A 143 -22.87 -14.38 18.95
C PRO A 143 -23.59 -13.66 20.08
N VAL A 144 -23.39 -14.12 21.30
CA VAL A 144 -24.06 -13.63 22.51
C VAL A 144 -23.00 -12.95 23.40
N TYR A 145 -23.31 -11.76 23.88
CA TYR A 145 -22.45 -11.04 24.83
C TYR A 145 -22.71 -11.50 26.27
N ASP A 146 -23.98 -11.67 26.62
CA ASP A 146 -24.46 -12.27 27.88
C ASP A 146 -25.50 -13.35 27.56
N ASP A 147 -25.57 -14.40 28.33
CA ASP A 147 -26.57 -15.47 28.15
C ASP A 147 -28.00 -14.98 28.37
N ASP A 148 -28.19 -13.88 29.07
CA ASP A 148 -29.52 -13.25 29.31
C ASP A 148 -29.76 -12.10 28.33
N GLN A 149 -30.57 -12.35 27.31
CA GLN A 149 -30.92 -11.36 26.29
C GLN A 149 -31.58 -10.07 26.85
N ASN A 150 -32.27 -10.12 28.00
CA ASN A 150 -32.85 -8.93 28.61
C ASN A 150 -31.74 -8.03 29.16
N LYS A 151 -30.71 -8.61 29.74
CA LYS A 151 -29.54 -7.86 30.22
C LYS A 151 -28.79 -7.20 29.06
N GLU A 152 -28.60 -7.91 27.94
CA GLU A 152 -27.98 -7.33 26.73
C GLU A 152 -28.74 -6.09 26.26
N LYS A 153 -30.08 -6.19 26.22
CA LYS A 153 -30.94 -5.08 25.79
C LYS A 153 -30.83 -3.87 26.73
N GLU A 154 -30.94 -4.10 28.05
CA GLU A 154 -30.83 -3.02 29.07
C GLU A 154 -29.44 -2.39 29.03
N LEU A 155 -28.38 -3.20 28.91
CA LEU A 155 -27.02 -2.74 28.83
C LEU A 155 -26.78 -1.88 27.56
N LEU A 156 -27.27 -2.35 26.39
CA LEU A 156 -27.15 -1.60 25.13
C LEU A 156 -27.84 -0.22 25.26
N GLN A 157 -29.07 -0.19 25.77
CA GLN A 157 -29.82 1.07 25.93
C GLN A 157 -29.13 2.04 26.89
N LYS A 158 -28.60 1.52 28.00
CA LYS A 158 -27.84 2.32 28.96
C LYS A 158 -26.57 2.89 28.34
N LEU A 159 -25.70 2.04 27.77
CA LEU A 159 -24.43 2.48 27.18
C LEU A 159 -24.63 3.43 26.01
N ALA A 160 -25.67 3.23 25.19
CA ALA A 160 -25.96 4.12 24.08
C ALA A 160 -26.45 5.50 24.56
N LYS A 161 -27.19 5.57 25.66
CA LYS A 161 -27.64 6.84 26.25
C LYS A 161 -26.49 7.57 26.94
N ASP A 162 -25.76 6.88 27.81
CA ASP A 162 -24.58 7.44 28.48
C ASP A 162 -23.56 7.98 27.43
N GLY A 163 -23.31 7.20 26.39
CA GLY A 163 -22.40 7.61 25.32
C GLY A 163 -22.95 8.77 24.47
N LEU A 164 -24.27 8.90 24.27
CA LEU A 164 -24.85 10.08 23.64
C LEU A 164 -24.57 11.34 24.46
N ASP A 165 -24.76 11.27 25.75
CA ASP A 165 -24.52 12.39 26.65
C ASP A 165 -23.05 12.82 26.60
N ASP A 166 -22.11 11.86 26.67
CA ASP A 166 -20.68 12.14 26.59
C ASP A 166 -20.29 12.80 25.25
N ARG A 167 -20.76 12.25 24.12
CA ARG A 167 -20.47 12.76 22.78
C ARG A 167 -21.05 14.16 22.56
N LEU A 168 -22.28 14.41 23.00
CA LEU A 168 -22.92 15.72 22.86
C LEU A 168 -22.25 16.78 23.75
N ASN A 169 -21.91 16.44 25.00
CA ASN A 169 -21.20 17.35 25.88
C ASN A 169 -19.83 17.74 25.32
N ALA A 170 -19.08 16.76 24.81
CA ALA A 170 -17.81 17.03 24.13
C ALA A 170 -17.99 17.95 22.91
N LYS A 171 -19.00 17.69 22.07
CA LYS A 171 -19.30 18.48 20.88
C LYS A 171 -19.69 19.91 21.24
N PHE A 172 -20.58 20.11 22.22
CA PHE A 172 -21.03 21.42 22.65
C PHE A 172 -19.88 22.27 23.19
N ASN A 173 -18.94 21.64 23.91
CA ASN A 173 -17.75 22.32 24.41
C ASN A 173 -16.78 22.73 23.29
N ILE A 174 -16.58 21.86 22.29
CA ILE A 174 -15.68 22.15 21.17
C ILE A 174 -16.26 23.22 20.23
N GLU A 175 -17.57 23.16 19.94
CA GLU A 175 -18.22 24.05 18.99
C GLU A 175 -18.79 25.32 19.67
N ASN A 176 -18.65 25.47 21.01
CA ASN A 176 -19.14 26.59 21.79
C ASN A 176 -20.63 26.90 21.54
N ILE A 177 -21.50 25.88 21.54
CA ILE A 177 -22.91 25.97 21.22
C ILE A 177 -23.68 26.55 22.44
N ASP A 178 -24.56 27.51 22.20
CA ASP A 178 -25.40 28.08 23.28
C ASP A 178 -26.44 27.08 23.83
N ILE A 179 -26.90 27.31 25.05
CA ILE A 179 -27.76 26.37 25.80
C ILE A 179 -29.10 26.10 25.08
N GLU A 180 -29.67 27.09 24.39
CA GLU A 180 -30.93 26.94 23.68
C GLU A 180 -30.77 26.03 22.46
N GLN A 181 -29.73 26.24 21.67
CA GLN A 181 -29.36 25.38 20.55
C GLN A 181 -28.97 23.95 21.02
N GLN A 182 -28.28 23.82 22.15
CA GLN A 182 -27.96 22.51 22.75
C GLN A 182 -29.23 21.68 23.01
N SER A 183 -30.28 22.33 23.57
CA SER A 183 -31.53 21.63 23.87
C SER A 183 -32.26 21.17 22.61
N GLU A 184 -32.26 21.99 21.55
CA GLU A 184 -32.88 21.64 20.27
C GLU A 184 -32.14 20.52 19.53
N MET A 185 -30.81 20.63 19.50
CA MET A 185 -29.97 19.59 18.93
C MET A 185 -30.13 18.25 19.67
N ARG A 186 -30.15 18.28 21.02
CA ARG A 186 -30.30 17.05 21.84
C ARG A 186 -31.57 16.29 21.47
N LYS A 187 -32.70 16.95 21.26
CA LYS A 187 -33.97 16.30 20.83
C LYS A 187 -33.80 15.53 19.51
N VAL A 188 -33.12 16.11 18.51
CA VAL A 188 -32.90 15.47 17.22
C VAL A 188 -32.08 14.20 17.38
N TYR A 189 -31.03 14.23 18.23
CA TYR A 189 -30.17 13.06 18.46
C TYR A 189 -30.91 11.98 19.26
N GLU A 190 -31.70 12.34 20.28
CA GLU A 190 -32.48 11.41 21.09
C GLU A 190 -33.57 10.70 20.24
N GLU A 191 -34.26 11.42 19.36
CA GLU A 191 -35.25 10.84 18.46
C GLU A 191 -34.62 9.83 17.51
N ARG A 192 -33.45 10.17 16.95
CA ARG A 192 -32.68 9.27 16.08
C ARG A 192 -32.19 8.05 16.87
N LEU A 193 -31.67 8.24 18.08
CA LEU A 193 -31.17 7.15 18.93
C LEU A 193 -32.29 6.18 19.26
N PHE A 194 -33.47 6.70 19.64
CA PHE A 194 -34.64 5.88 19.92
C PHE A 194 -35.08 5.03 18.71
N LYS A 195 -35.10 5.65 17.53
CA LYS A 195 -35.44 4.96 16.27
C LYS A 195 -34.47 3.80 15.99
N GLU A 196 -33.18 4.07 16.08
CA GLU A 196 -32.13 3.05 15.81
C GLU A 196 -32.17 1.91 16.85
N LEU A 197 -32.24 2.23 18.14
CA LEU A 197 -32.33 1.23 19.21
C LEU A 197 -33.54 0.32 19.03
N LYS A 198 -34.71 0.88 18.67
CA LYS A 198 -35.89 0.10 18.38
C LYS A 198 -35.68 -0.90 17.23
N ILE A 199 -35.00 -0.51 16.18
CA ILE A 199 -34.71 -1.40 15.04
C ILE A 199 -33.72 -2.48 15.46
N ILE A 200 -32.61 -2.12 16.15
CA ILE A 200 -31.57 -3.05 16.58
C ILE A 200 -32.18 -4.13 17.51
N ILE A 201 -33.01 -3.72 18.48
CA ILE A 201 -33.68 -4.63 19.44
C ILE A 201 -34.67 -5.53 18.72
N ASN A 202 -35.51 -4.99 17.83
CA ASN A 202 -36.46 -5.80 17.08
C ASN A 202 -35.80 -6.85 16.20
N MET A 203 -34.61 -6.57 15.69
CA MET A 203 -33.81 -7.48 14.87
C MET A 203 -32.90 -8.39 15.69
N LYS A 204 -32.82 -8.23 17.01
CA LYS A 204 -32.03 -9.01 17.97
C LYS A 204 -30.51 -8.89 17.72
N TYR A 205 -30.00 -7.69 17.45
CA TYR A 205 -28.58 -7.42 17.22
C TYR A 205 -27.88 -6.80 18.44
N GLU A 206 -28.47 -6.82 19.64
CA GLU A 206 -27.91 -6.22 20.85
C GLU A 206 -26.53 -6.77 21.16
N GLY A 207 -26.39 -8.10 21.25
CA GLY A 207 -25.12 -8.76 21.54
C GLY A 207 -24.05 -8.46 20.46
N TYR A 208 -24.45 -8.34 19.19
CA TYR A 208 -23.53 -7.99 18.11
C TYR A 208 -22.91 -6.60 18.31
N PHE A 209 -23.71 -5.57 18.61
CA PHE A 209 -23.21 -4.23 18.88
C PHE A 209 -22.34 -4.17 20.15
N LEU A 210 -22.75 -4.88 21.22
CA LEU A 210 -22.00 -4.94 22.47
C LEU A 210 -20.63 -5.60 22.29
N ILE A 211 -20.55 -6.70 21.55
CA ILE A 211 -19.27 -7.39 21.24
C ILE A 211 -18.34 -6.48 20.46
N VAL A 212 -18.86 -5.78 19.44
CA VAL A 212 -18.05 -4.86 18.64
C VAL A 212 -17.54 -3.69 19.47
N SER A 213 -18.40 -3.09 20.28
CA SER A 213 -18.02 -2.01 21.19
C SER A 213 -16.95 -2.46 22.19
N ASP A 214 -17.10 -3.66 22.75
CA ASP A 214 -16.19 -4.23 23.74
C ASP A 214 -14.76 -4.32 23.24
N PHE A 215 -14.52 -5.00 22.13
CA PHE A 215 -13.15 -5.17 21.65
C PHE A 215 -12.55 -3.87 21.08
N ILE A 216 -13.37 -2.95 20.58
CA ILE A 216 -12.90 -1.62 20.16
C ILE A 216 -12.48 -0.79 21.38
N LEU A 217 -13.29 -0.77 22.44
CA LEU A 217 -12.95 -0.07 23.67
C LEU A 217 -11.71 -0.68 24.33
N TRP A 218 -11.61 -2.03 24.33
CA TRP A 218 -10.41 -2.68 24.81
C TRP A 218 -9.17 -2.25 24.02
N ALA A 219 -9.26 -2.19 22.69
CA ALA A 219 -8.16 -1.73 21.84
C ALA A 219 -7.77 -0.28 22.17
N LYS A 220 -8.74 0.64 22.22
CA LYS A 220 -8.52 2.05 22.56
C LYS A 220 -7.88 2.22 23.96
N ASN A 221 -8.31 1.43 24.94
CA ASN A 221 -7.76 1.44 26.30
C ASN A 221 -6.37 0.80 26.43
N ASN A 222 -5.93 0.06 25.43
CA ASN A 222 -4.58 -0.53 25.36
C ASN A 222 -3.69 0.15 24.30
N ASP A 223 -3.94 1.43 24.04
CA ASP A 223 -3.16 2.25 23.07
C ASP A 223 -3.07 1.66 21.67
N ILE A 224 -4.07 0.90 21.25
CA ILE A 224 -4.19 0.37 19.90
C ILE A 224 -5.18 1.26 19.12
N PRO A 225 -4.71 2.08 18.18
CA PRO A 225 -5.57 2.94 17.38
C PRO A 225 -6.59 2.15 16.56
N VAL A 226 -7.81 2.66 16.57
CA VAL A 226 -8.93 2.16 15.79
C VAL A 226 -9.39 3.25 14.84
N GLY A 227 -9.72 2.88 13.61
CA GLY A 227 -10.22 3.82 12.60
C GLY A 227 -11.59 4.40 12.96
N PRO A 228 -11.94 5.58 12.43
CA PRO A 228 -13.17 6.30 12.77
C PRO A 228 -14.45 5.62 12.24
N GLY A 229 -14.29 4.51 11.58
CA GLY A 229 -15.33 3.72 10.95
C GLY A 229 -14.99 3.35 9.51
N ARG A 230 -15.75 2.41 8.99
CA ARG A 230 -15.61 1.93 7.61
C ARG A 230 -16.94 1.36 7.13
N GLY A 231 -17.13 1.32 5.80
CA GLY A 231 -18.36 0.74 5.24
C GLY A 231 -19.60 1.55 5.59
N SER A 232 -20.69 0.87 5.91
CA SER A 232 -21.98 1.49 6.24
C SER A 232 -22.17 1.75 7.74
N GLY A 233 -21.35 1.13 8.59
CA GLY A 233 -21.49 1.20 10.06
C GLY A 233 -21.42 2.62 10.61
N ALA A 234 -20.63 3.51 9.97
CA ALA A 234 -20.55 4.91 10.36
C ALA A 234 -21.87 5.69 10.15
N GLY A 235 -22.89 5.10 9.54
CA GLY A 235 -24.23 5.67 9.45
C GLY A 235 -25.10 5.47 10.70
N SER A 236 -24.63 4.68 11.69
CA SER A 236 -25.37 4.40 12.93
C SER A 236 -24.99 5.37 14.05
N LEU A 237 -26.01 6.02 14.63
CA LEU A 237 -25.86 6.85 15.82
C LEU A 237 -25.54 5.99 17.05
N VAL A 238 -26.17 4.82 17.18
CA VAL A 238 -25.85 3.87 18.26
C VAL A 238 -24.37 3.45 18.20
N ALA A 239 -23.84 3.18 17.02
CA ALA A 239 -22.42 2.85 16.86
C ALA A 239 -21.50 4.02 17.29
N TRP A 240 -21.88 5.26 16.99
CA TRP A 240 -21.16 6.46 17.43
C TRP A 240 -21.21 6.64 18.95
N CYS A 241 -22.37 6.44 19.56
CA CYS A 241 -22.54 6.49 21.02
C CYS A 241 -21.73 5.40 21.74
N LEU A 242 -21.63 4.20 21.16
CA LEU A 242 -20.86 3.07 21.70
C LEU A 242 -19.36 3.13 21.41
N ASN A 243 -18.85 4.24 20.87
CA ASN A 243 -17.45 4.40 20.46
C ASN A 243 -16.96 3.38 19.40
N ILE A 244 -17.90 2.76 18.68
CA ILE A 244 -17.57 1.88 17.53
C ILE A 244 -17.08 2.74 16.36
N THR A 245 -17.70 3.92 16.16
CA THR A 245 -17.32 4.88 15.13
C THR A 245 -17.06 6.25 15.73
N ASP A 246 -16.26 7.09 15.04
CA ASP A 246 -15.92 8.44 15.53
C ASP A 246 -16.48 9.55 14.63
N LEU A 247 -17.40 9.21 13.70
CA LEU A 247 -18.12 10.14 12.85
C LEU A 247 -19.53 10.38 13.37
N ASP A 248 -19.92 11.65 13.48
CA ASP A 248 -21.29 12.05 13.79
C ASP A 248 -22.21 11.83 12.56
N PRO A 249 -23.09 10.82 12.57
CA PRO A 249 -23.88 10.49 11.39
C PRO A 249 -24.93 11.55 11.05
N ILE A 250 -25.39 12.34 12.01
CA ILE A 250 -26.38 13.41 11.80
C ILE A 250 -25.69 14.60 11.13
N LYS A 251 -24.55 15.02 11.63
CA LYS A 251 -23.74 16.12 11.06
C LYS A 251 -23.44 15.91 9.58
N PHE A 252 -23.12 14.69 9.20
CA PHE A 252 -22.75 14.36 7.81
C PHE A 252 -23.89 13.77 6.97
N GLY A 253 -25.14 13.75 7.51
CA GLY A 253 -26.32 13.26 6.79
C GLY A 253 -26.20 11.79 6.37
N LEU A 254 -25.67 10.94 7.25
CA LEU A 254 -25.49 9.51 6.99
C LEU A 254 -26.76 8.73 7.35
N ILE A 255 -27.08 7.70 6.57
CA ILE A 255 -28.35 6.97 6.65
C ILE A 255 -28.13 5.62 7.37
N PHE A 256 -28.89 5.39 8.47
CA PHE A 256 -28.82 4.14 9.25
C PHE A 256 -29.34 2.92 8.47
N GLU A 257 -30.41 3.09 7.69
CA GLU A 257 -31.03 1.99 6.94
C GLU A 257 -30.14 1.43 5.82
N ARG A 258 -29.08 2.19 5.46
CA ARG A 258 -28.01 1.67 4.61
C ARG A 258 -27.17 0.60 5.30
N PHE A 259 -27.02 0.70 6.63
CA PHE A 259 -26.30 -0.25 7.46
C PHE A 259 -27.23 -1.40 7.92
N LEU A 260 -28.31 -1.08 8.62
CA LEU A 260 -29.26 -2.05 9.14
C LEU A 260 -30.67 -1.72 8.66
N ASN A 261 -31.26 -2.62 7.88
CA ASN A 261 -32.56 -2.42 7.24
C ASN A 261 -33.51 -3.57 7.59
N PRO A 262 -34.63 -3.33 8.30
CA PRO A 262 -35.63 -4.34 8.65
C PRO A 262 -36.27 -5.02 7.43
N GLU A 263 -36.35 -4.31 6.30
CA GLU A 263 -36.94 -4.81 5.06
C GLU A 263 -35.96 -5.73 4.29
N ARG A 264 -34.72 -5.86 4.78
CA ARG A 264 -33.67 -6.65 4.18
C ARG A 264 -33.20 -7.73 5.13
N VAL A 265 -33.38 -9.00 4.78
CA VAL A 265 -32.79 -10.12 5.50
C VAL A 265 -31.29 -10.24 5.13
N SER A 266 -30.43 -9.43 5.78
CA SER A 266 -28.99 -9.56 5.68
C SER A 266 -28.34 -9.10 6.97
N LEU A 267 -27.26 -9.78 7.37
CA LEU A 267 -26.48 -9.40 8.53
C LEU A 267 -25.89 -8.00 8.37
N PRO A 268 -25.82 -7.21 9.44
CA PRO A 268 -24.95 -6.05 9.49
C PRO A 268 -23.50 -6.50 9.41
N ASP A 269 -22.64 -5.71 8.76
CA ASP A 269 -21.22 -5.99 8.62
C ASP A 269 -20.45 -4.77 9.14
N PHE A 270 -19.83 -4.91 10.31
CA PHE A 270 -18.86 -3.95 10.81
C PHE A 270 -17.48 -4.34 10.33
N ASP A 271 -16.98 -3.61 9.35
CA ASP A 271 -15.57 -3.59 9.01
C ASP A 271 -14.84 -2.67 10.00
N ILE A 272 -13.77 -3.13 10.63
CA ILE A 272 -13.03 -2.34 11.62
C ILE A 272 -11.56 -2.26 11.21
N ASP A 273 -11.09 -1.03 11.04
CA ASP A 273 -9.68 -0.76 10.77
C ASP A 273 -8.93 -0.61 12.10
N PHE A 274 -8.02 -1.53 12.39
CA PHE A 274 -7.08 -1.44 13.52
C PHE A 274 -5.72 -0.96 13.05
N CYS A 275 -4.93 -0.42 13.96
CA CYS A 275 -3.49 -0.28 13.76
C CYS A 275 -2.89 -1.63 13.35
N ARG A 276 -2.10 -1.64 12.26
CA ARG A 276 -1.53 -2.87 11.72
C ARG A 276 -0.77 -3.69 12.78
N ASP A 277 0.02 -3.01 13.61
CA ASP A 277 0.94 -3.65 14.55
C ASP A 277 0.22 -4.06 15.86
N GLY A 278 -0.95 -3.47 16.16
CA GLY A 278 -1.77 -3.81 17.33
C GLY A 278 -2.90 -4.81 17.05
N ARG A 279 -3.24 -5.07 15.79
CA ARG A 279 -4.37 -5.92 15.38
C ARG A 279 -4.35 -7.32 16.02
N ASP A 280 -3.19 -7.96 16.03
CA ASP A 280 -3.06 -9.34 16.51
C ASP A 280 -3.28 -9.43 18.05
N LYS A 281 -2.94 -8.39 18.80
CA LYS A 281 -3.25 -8.29 20.23
C LYS A 281 -4.76 -8.22 20.48
N VAL A 282 -5.52 -7.52 19.61
CA VAL A 282 -6.99 -7.49 19.69
C VAL A 282 -7.57 -8.86 19.39
N LEU A 283 -7.03 -9.58 18.41
CA LEU A 283 -7.43 -10.96 18.11
C LEU A 283 -7.20 -11.90 19.29
N GLU A 284 -6.06 -11.80 19.97
CA GLU A 284 -5.76 -12.58 21.18
C GLU A 284 -6.74 -12.25 22.31
N TYR A 285 -7.08 -10.97 22.50
CA TYR A 285 -8.08 -10.57 23.49
C TYR A 285 -9.43 -11.21 23.20
N VAL A 286 -9.92 -11.11 21.96
CA VAL A 286 -11.20 -11.69 21.55
C VAL A 286 -11.20 -13.21 21.72
N HIS A 287 -10.11 -13.87 21.33
CA HIS A 287 -9.95 -15.32 21.50
C HIS A 287 -10.01 -15.77 22.96
N LYS A 288 -9.36 -15.03 23.87
CA LYS A 288 -9.38 -15.31 25.30
C LYS A 288 -10.74 -15.00 25.93
N LYS A 289 -11.34 -13.85 25.60
CA LYS A 289 -12.57 -13.38 26.22
C LYS A 289 -13.79 -14.21 25.81
N TYR A 290 -13.98 -14.44 24.54
CA TYR A 290 -15.16 -15.14 24.01
C TYR A 290 -15.01 -16.65 23.97
N GLY A 291 -13.79 -17.16 24.17
CA GLY A 291 -13.47 -18.60 24.32
C GLY A 291 -12.75 -19.18 23.09
N GLU A 292 -11.69 -19.92 23.40
CA GLU A 292 -10.79 -20.50 22.39
C GLU A 292 -11.47 -21.43 21.38
N ASN A 293 -12.54 -22.12 21.80
CA ASN A 293 -13.31 -23.01 20.93
C ASN A 293 -14.46 -22.30 20.18
N LYS A 294 -14.71 -21.02 20.47
CA LYS A 294 -15.80 -20.20 19.92
C LYS A 294 -15.30 -19.11 18.95
N VAL A 295 -14.01 -18.91 18.87
CA VAL A 295 -13.37 -17.91 18.00
C VAL A 295 -12.41 -18.61 17.06
N ALA A 296 -12.52 -18.30 15.76
CA ALA A 296 -11.59 -18.79 14.74
C ALA A 296 -11.36 -17.75 13.64
N GLN A 297 -10.20 -17.78 13.02
CA GLN A 297 -9.95 -17.02 11.81
C GLN A 297 -10.50 -17.76 10.58
N ILE A 298 -10.86 -17.01 9.55
CA ILE A 298 -11.38 -17.62 8.32
C ILE A 298 -10.21 -18.06 7.44
N ILE A 299 -10.33 -19.25 6.85
CA ILE A 299 -9.35 -19.75 5.88
C ILE A 299 -9.58 -19.10 4.51
N THR A 300 -8.51 -18.94 3.74
CA THR A 300 -8.57 -18.64 2.32
C THR A 300 -7.81 -19.68 1.51
N PHE A 301 -8.23 -19.87 0.27
CA PHE A 301 -7.59 -20.80 -0.64
C PHE A 301 -6.97 -20.02 -1.82
N GLY A 302 -5.64 -20.02 -1.86
CA GLY A 302 -4.92 -19.52 -3.01
C GLY A 302 -5.30 -20.31 -4.27
N LYS A 303 -5.52 -19.60 -5.38
CA LYS A 303 -5.80 -20.19 -6.69
C LYS A 303 -4.65 -19.98 -7.64
N LEU A 304 -4.43 -20.95 -8.52
CA LEU A 304 -3.53 -20.80 -9.65
C LEU A 304 -4.17 -19.84 -10.66
N GLN A 305 -3.67 -18.60 -10.66
CA GLN A 305 -4.06 -17.60 -11.66
C GLN A 305 -3.08 -17.61 -12.85
N ALA A 306 -3.45 -17.01 -13.97
CA ALA A 306 -2.73 -17.08 -15.24
C ALA A 306 -1.19 -16.95 -15.12
N ARG A 307 -0.68 -15.90 -14.47
CA ARG A 307 0.78 -15.72 -14.31
C ARG A 307 1.39 -16.73 -13.34
N ALA A 308 0.66 -17.08 -12.27
CA ALA A 308 1.16 -18.01 -11.26
C ALA A 308 1.27 -19.43 -11.83
N VAL A 309 0.24 -19.89 -12.56
CA VAL A 309 0.24 -21.21 -13.15
C VAL A 309 1.34 -21.36 -14.20
N ILE A 310 1.59 -20.35 -15.04
CA ILE A 310 2.69 -20.37 -16.02
C ILE A 310 4.06 -20.48 -15.32
N ARG A 311 4.28 -19.73 -14.23
CA ARG A 311 5.54 -19.83 -13.47
C ARG A 311 5.72 -21.19 -12.83
N ASP A 312 4.68 -21.75 -12.23
CA ASP A 312 4.78 -23.05 -11.57
C ASP A 312 4.96 -24.19 -12.57
N VAL A 313 4.17 -24.23 -13.64
CA VAL A 313 4.30 -25.25 -14.70
C VAL A 313 5.61 -25.10 -15.45
N GLY A 314 6.04 -23.86 -15.74
CA GLY A 314 7.32 -23.59 -16.39
C GLY A 314 8.50 -24.11 -15.58
N ARG A 315 8.47 -23.91 -14.26
CA ARG A 315 9.47 -24.45 -13.35
C ARG A 315 9.49 -25.99 -13.36
N VAL A 316 8.31 -26.63 -13.31
CA VAL A 316 8.18 -28.09 -13.36
C VAL A 316 8.68 -28.66 -14.68
N LEU A 317 8.40 -27.98 -15.80
CA LEU A 317 8.87 -28.37 -17.13
C LEU A 317 10.36 -28.06 -17.39
N GLY A 318 11.06 -27.44 -16.42
CA GLY A 318 12.47 -27.06 -16.56
C GLY A 318 12.72 -25.94 -17.57
N ILE A 319 11.71 -25.09 -17.86
CA ILE A 319 11.84 -23.95 -18.75
C ILE A 319 12.64 -22.86 -18.03
N PRO A 320 13.63 -22.20 -18.66
CA PRO A 320 14.42 -21.15 -18.05
C PRO A 320 13.56 -20.02 -17.49
N TYR A 321 13.89 -19.56 -16.29
CA TYR A 321 13.12 -18.51 -15.59
C TYR A 321 12.92 -17.25 -16.45
N GLY A 322 13.97 -16.82 -17.19
CA GLY A 322 13.88 -15.65 -18.08
C GLY A 322 12.85 -15.79 -19.19
N GLN A 323 12.69 -16.99 -19.77
CA GLN A 323 11.69 -17.29 -20.79
C GLN A 323 10.28 -17.27 -20.19
N VAL A 324 10.11 -17.89 -19.02
CA VAL A 324 8.81 -17.90 -18.30
C VAL A 324 8.42 -16.49 -17.86
N ASP A 325 9.38 -15.70 -17.37
CA ASP A 325 9.11 -14.31 -16.96
C ASP A 325 8.77 -13.41 -18.16
N TYR A 326 9.41 -13.63 -19.31
CA TYR A 326 9.05 -12.97 -20.58
C TYR A 326 7.59 -13.25 -20.97
N LEU A 327 7.15 -14.51 -20.94
CA LEU A 327 5.75 -14.87 -21.22
C LEU A 327 4.80 -14.21 -20.22
N CYS A 328 5.17 -14.16 -18.93
CA CYS A 328 4.37 -13.46 -17.93
C CYS A 328 4.31 -11.94 -18.14
N LYS A 329 5.35 -11.32 -18.73
CA LYS A 329 5.35 -9.89 -19.08
C LYS A 329 4.46 -9.54 -20.27
N LEU A 330 4.23 -10.50 -21.19
CA LEU A 330 3.27 -10.34 -22.27
C LEU A 330 1.81 -10.25 -21.78
N MET A 331 1.54 -10.67 -20.54
CA MET A 331 0.21 -10.62 -19.93
C MET A 331 0.14 -9.42 -18.99
N PRO A 332 -0.43 -8.27 -19.37
CA PRO A 332 -0.56 -7.13 -18.49
C PRO A 332 -1.44 -7.49 -17.27
N PHE A 333 -1.02 -7.06 -16.10
CA PHE A 333 -1.76 -7.33 -14.86
C PHE A 333 -2.60 -6.11 -14.49
N ASP A 334 -3.90 -6.27 -14.57
CA ASP A 334 -4.87 -5.30 -14.04
C ASP A 334 -5.60 -5.93 -12.85
N PRO A 335 -5.32 -5.50 -11.63
CA PRO A 335 -6.01 -6.01 -10.44
C PRO A 335 -7.52 -5.81 -10.48
N SER A 336 -8.00 -4.77 -11.18
CA SER A 336 -9.42 -4.45 -11.30
C SER A 336 -10.17 -5.35 -12.28
N ARG A 337 -9.44 -5.98 -13.21
CA ARG A 337 -9.99 -6.87 -14.24
C ARG A 337 -9.10 -8.10 -14.44
N PRO A 338 -9.11 -9.04 -13.49
CA PRO A 338 -8.33 -10.27 -13.63
C PRO A 338 -8.83 -11.05 -14.85
N MET A 339 -7.96 -11.25 -15.82
CA MET A 339 -8.24 -12.00 -17.03
C MET A 339 -7.81 -13.46 -16.87
N SER A 340 -8.57 -14.38 -17.48
CA SER A 340 -8.17 -15.77 -17.59
C SER A 340 -7.00 -15.94 -18.57
N LEU A 341 -6.25 -17.03 -18.41
CA LEU A 341 -5.15 -17.37 -19.33
C LEU A 341 -5.64 -17.52 -20.77
N GLN A 342 -6.80 -18.13 -20.96
CA GLN A 342 -7.40 -18.25 -22.30
C GLN A 342 -7.61 -16.87 -22.94
N LYS A 343 -8.15 -15.93 -22.19
CA LYS A 343 -8.39 -14.58 -22.70
C LYS A 343 -7.08 -13.84 -23.05
N TYR A 344 -6.01 -14.06 -22.25
CA TYR A 344 -4.69 -13.51 -22.61
C TYR A 344 -4.14 -14.12 -23.89
N ILE A 345 -4.34 -15.43 -24.10
CA ILE A 345 -3.93 -16.11 -25.34
C ILE A 345 -4.71 -15.56 -26.55
N ASP A 346 -6.01 -15.28 -26.39
CA ASP A 346 -6.87 -14.77 -27.45
C ASP A 346 -6.54 -13.31 -27.80
N GLU A 347 -6.18 -12.47 -26.81
CA GLU A 347 -5.94 -11.03 -26.99
C GLU A 347 -4.48 -10.67 -27.30
N GLU A 348 -3.49 -11.52 -26.94
CA GLU A 348 -2.07 -11.26 -27.14
C GLU A 348 -1.47 -12.23 -28.19
N PRO A 349 -1.35 -11.80 -29.45
CA PRO A 349 -0.86 -12.66 -30.54
C PRO A 349 0.52 -13.27 -30.30
N LYS A 350 1.40 -12.57 -29.57
CA LYS A 350 2.76 -13.02 -29.26
C LYS A 350 2.80 -14.27 -28.40
N LEU A 351 1.80 -14.51 -27.55
CA LEU A 351 1.72 -15.76 -26.79
C LEU A 351 1.51 -16.96 -27.73
N ASN A 352 0.68 -16.79 -28.77
CA ASN A 352 0.47 -17.81 -29.80
C ASN A 352 1.70 -17.97 -30.71
N GLU A 353 2.38 -16.89 -31.05
CA GLU A 353 3.62 -16.93 -31.83
C GLU A 353 4.71 -17.73 -31.09
N GLU A 354 4.91 -17.45 -29.80
CA GLU A 354 5.88 -18.17 -28.97
C GLU A 354 5.47 -19.66 -28.77
N ALA A 355 4.18 -19.97 -28.65
CA ALA A 355 3.70 -21.34 -28.57
C ALA A 355 3.93 -22.10 -29.89
N ASN A 356 3.79 -21.45 -31.04
CA ASN A 356 4.04 -22.04 -32.35
C ASN A 356 5.55 -22.22 -32.62
N ARG A 357 6.38 -21.32 -32.07
CA ARG A 357 7.84 -21.36 -32.22
C ARG A 357 8.51 -22.41 -31.36
N ASP A 358 8.04 -22.63 -30.14
CA ASP A 358 8.63 -23.56 -29.17
C ASP A 358 7.57 -24.55 -28.65
N PRO A 359 7.70 -25.86 -29.00
CA PRO A 359 6.80 -26.90 -28.50
C PRO A 359 6.72 -26.99 -26.98
N LYS A 360 7.80 -26.61 -26.23
CA LYS A 360 7.78 -26.57 -24.77
C LYS A 360 6.86 -25.47 -24.27
N VAL A 361 6.86 -24.31 -24.92
CA VAL A 361 5.94 -23.20 -24.59
C VAL A 361 4.49 -23.61 -24.89
N LYS A 362 4.23 -24.30 -26.01
CA LYS A 362 2.90 -24.83 -26.30
C LYS A 362 2.42 -25.78 -25.20
N LYS A 363 3.27 -26.75 -24.83
CA LYS A 363 2.98 -27.69 -23.73
C LYS A 363 2.77 -26.97 -22.39
N LEU A 364 3.56 -25.91 -22.12
CA LEU A 364 3.39 -25.05 -20.94
C LEU A 364 2.00 -24.42 -20.90
N LEU A 365 1.56 -23.80 -21.99
CA LEU A 365 0.25 -23.15 -22.07
C LEU A 365 -0.89 -24.15 -21.95
N ASP A 366 -0.81 -25.30 -22.65
CA ASP A 366 -1.83 -26.36 -22.65
C ASP A 366 -2.05 -26.94 -21.23
N ILE A 367 -0.96 -27.19 -20.49
CA ILE A 367 -1.03 -27.66 -19.10
C ILE A 367 -1.55 -26.54 -18.19
N SER A 368 -1.06 -25.31 -18.38
CA SER A 368 -1.46 -24.16 -17.57
C SER A 368 -2.96 -23.87 -17.68
N LEU A 369 -3.54 -23.98 -18.87
CA LEU A 369 -5.00 -23.84 -19.10
C LEU A 369 -5.82 -24.87 -18.32
N LYS A 370 -5.32 -26.10 -18.18
CA LYS A 370 -6.00 -27.17 -17.42
C LYS A 370 -5.89 -26.96 -15.92
N LEU A 371 -4.83 -26.31 -15.44
CA LEU A 371 -4.54 -26.10 -14.02
C LEU A 371 -5.04 -24.75 -13.51
N GLU A 372 -5.32 -23.79 -14.40
CA GLU A 372 -5.83 -22.48 -14.00
C GLU A 372 -7.10 -22.60 -13.18
N GLY A 373 -7.20 -21.81 -12.12
CA GLY A 373 -8.35 -21.77 -11.21
C GLY A 373 -8.36 -22.85 -10.13
N LEU A 374 -7.47 -23.86 -10.20
CA LEU A 374 -7.35 -24.85 -9.14
C LEU A 374 -6.82 -24.22 -7.85
N LYS A 375 -7.29 -24.73 -6.71
CA LYS A 375 -6.79 -24.34 -5.40
C LYS A 375 -5.37 -24.86 -5.21
N ARG A 376 -4.48 -24.01 -4.69
CA ARG A 376 -3.05 -24.30 -4.53
C ARG A 376 -2.67 -24.58 -3.09
N HIS A 377 -2.99 -23.65 -2.21
CA HIS A 377 -2.64 -23.71 -0.79
C HIS A 377 -3.74 -23.05 0.05
N ALA A 378 -3.79 -23.41 1.32
CA ALA A 378 -4.55 -22.71 2.33
C ALA A 378 -3.71 -21.58 2.92
N SER A 379 -4.36 -20.50 3.30
CA SER A 379 -3.77 -19.37 4.04
C SER A 379 -4.82 -18.73 4.94
N ILE A 380 -4.37 -17.87 5.82
CA ILE A 380 -5.24 -17.11 6.72
C ILE A 380 -5.91 -15.99 5.93
N HIS A 381 -7.21 -15.76 6.14
CA HIS A 381 -7.89 -14.58 5.61
C HIS A 381 -7.32 -13.32 6.29
N ALA A 382 -7.05 -12.29 5.50
CA ALA A 382 -6.39 -11.09 5.99
C ALA A 382 -7.16 -10.35 7.11
N ALA A 383 -8.49 -10.52 7.17
CA ALA A 383 -9.35 -9.77 8.08
C ALA A 383 -10.37 -10.64 8.84
N GLY A 384 -10.94 -11.66 8.19
CA GLY A 384 -12.13 -12.35 8.67
C GLY A 384 -11.91 -13.22 9.90
N VAL A 385 -12.70 -12.96 10.92
CA VAL A 385 -12.78 -13.70 12.18
C VAL A 385 -14.22 -14.07 12.44
N VAL A 386 -14.47 -15.25 12.97
CA VAL A 386 -15.80 -15.67 13.40
C VAL A 386 -15.85 -15.80 14.90
N ILE A 387 -16.93 -15.30 15.49
CA ILE A 387 -17.26 -15.46 16.91
C ILE A 387 -18.59 -16.18 16.96
N SER A 388 -18.63 -17.32 17.63
CA SER A 388 -19.80 -18.19 17.71
C SER A 388 -20.35 -18.24 19.14
N LYS A 389 -21.66 -18.42 19.26
CA LYS A 389 -22.31 -18.72 20.53
C LYS A 389 -21.85 -20.06 21.09
N ASP A 390 -21.79 -21.09 20.23
CA ASP A 390 -21.39 -22.45 20.54
C ASP A 390 -19.99 -22.79 20.02
N GLN A 391 -19.48 -23.96 20.38
CA GLN A 391 -18.23 -24.46 19.82
C GLN A 391 -18.31 -24.56 18.29
N ILE A 392 -17.39 -23.89 17.59
CA ILE A 392 -17.38 -23.85 16.12
C ILE A 392 -17.27 -25.25 15.51
N SER A 393 -16.52 -26.16 16.16
CA SER A 393 -16.29 -27.52 15.67
C SER A 393 -17.56 -28.37 15.56
N LYS A 394 -18.69 -27.97 16.16
CA LYS A 394 -19.97 -28.65 16.00
C LYS A 394 -20.52 -28.53 14.56
N ASP A 395 -20.25 -27.41 13.91
CA ASP A 395 -20.85 -27.07 12.62
C ASP A 395 -19.82 -26.87 11.50
N VAL A 396 -18.61 -26.44 11.84
CA VAL A 396 -17.53 -26.12 10.90
C VAL A 396 -16.26 -26.83 11.34
N PRO A 397 -15.64 -27.65 10.49
CA PRO A 397 -14.36 -28.26 10.80
C PRO A 397 -13.27 -27.19 10.91
N LEU A 398 -12.34 -27.39 11.84
CA LEU A 398 -11.26 -26.48 12.14
C LEU A 398 -9.93 -27.03 11.59
N TYR A 399 -9.04 -26.10 11.26
CA TYR A 399 -7.67 -26.34 10.80
C TYR A 399 -6.69 -25.67 11.76
N SER A 400 -5.68 -26.41 12.21
CA SER A 400 -4.60 -25.87 13.04
C SER A 400 -3.42 -25.53 12.15
N ASP A 401 -3.04 -24.25 12.13
CA ASP A 401 -1.82 -23.79 11.49
C ASP A 401 -0.68 -23.80 12.52
N PRO A 402 0.47 -24.43 12.22
CA PRO A 402 1.61 -24.45 13.15
C PRO A 402 2.17 -23.06 13.51
N GLU A 403 1.90 -22.05 12.67
CA GLU A 403 2.36 -20.68 12.88
C GLU A 403 1.31 -19.80 13.59
N SER A 404 0.12 -20.34 13.90
CA SER A 404 -0.99 -19.60 14.54
C SER A 404 -1.47 -20.29 15.80
N ASN A 405 -1.65 -19.53 16.86
CA ASN A 405 -2.28 -20.00 18.10
C ASN A 405 -3.81 -20.05 18.02
N ILE A 406 -4.41 -19.56 16.93
CA ILE A 406 -5.86 -19.50 16.72
C ILE A 406 -6.23 -20.45 15.58
N PHE A 407 -7.25 -21.26 15.80
CA PHE A 407 -7.78 -22.16 14.78
C PHE A 407 -8.31 -21.40 13.56
N LEU A 408 -8.22 -22.04 12.38
CA LEU A 408 -8.85 -21.56 11.16
C LEU A 408 -10.10 -22.40 10.87
N THR A 409 -11.15 -21.76 10.35
CA THR A 409 -12.28 -22.50 9.79
C THR A 409 -11.86 -23.20 8.49
N GLN A 410 -12.28 -24.45 8.24
CA GLN A 410 -12.01 -25.10 6.93
C GLN A 410 -12.98 -24.62 5.83
N PHE A 411 -13.98 -23.82 6.19
CA PHE A 411 -14.83 -23.14 5.22
C PHE A 411 -14.31 -21.73 4.94
N ASP A 412 -14.31 -21.35 3.67
CA ASP A 412 -13.99 -19.98 3.26
C ASP A 412 -15.10 -18.98 3.64
N MET A 413 -14.84 -17.71 3.43
CA MET A 413 -15.73 -16.62 3.78
C MET A 413 -17.20 -16.85 3.39
N LYS A 414 -17.46 -17.37 2.19
CA LYS A 414 -18.81 -17.62 1.68
C LYS A 414 -19.50 -18.77 2.40
N TRP A 415 -18.77 -19.86 2.64
CA TRP A 415 -19.36 -21.07 3.21
C TRP A 415 -19.46 -21.00 4.74
N VAL A 416 -18.66 -20.18 5.39
CA VAL A 416 -18.77 -19.88 6.83
C VAL A 416 -20.13 -19.21 7.14
N GLU A 417 -20.53 -18.23 6.33
CA GLU A 417 -21.84 -17.58 6.46
C GLU A 417 -22.98 -18.55 6.19
N ASN A 418 -22.85 -19.41 5.18
CA ASN A 418 -23.83 -20.45 4.88
C ASN A 418 -23.95 -21.51 5.99
N ALA A 419 -22.90 -21.72 6.77
CA ALA A 419 -22.93 -22.58 7.96
C ALA A 419 -23.59 -21.91 9.17
N GLY A 420 -23.95 -20.63 9.07
CA GLY A 420 -24.62 -19.87 10.11
C GLY A 420 -23.70 -19.08 11.02
N LEU A 421 -22.41 -18.98 10.74
CA LEU A 421 -21.49 -18.16 11.53
C LEU A 421 -21.51 -16.71 11.08
N VAL A 422 -21.33 -15.81 12.03
CA VAL A 422 -21.22 -14.37 11.78
C VAL A 422 -19.75 -13.97 11.68
N LYS A 423 -19.44 -13.27 10.62
CA LYS A 423 -18.07 -12.76 10.33
C LYS A 423 -17.89 -11.37 10.93
N PHE A 424 -16.69 -11.13 11.44
CA PHE A 424 -16.17 -9.81 11.81
C PHE A 424 -14.87 -9.56 11.03
N ASP A 425 -14.75 -8.38 10.44
CA ASP A 425 -13.56 -8.04 9.65
C ASP A 425 -12.61 -7.14 10.45
N PHE A 426 -11.52 -7.74 10.96
CA PHE A 426 -10.41 -7.04 11.64
C PHE A 426 -9.34 -6.67 10.61
N LEU A 427 -9.40 -5.45 10.08
CA LEU A 427 -8.50 -4.97 9.06
C LEU A 427 -7.28 -4.27 9.69
N GLY A 428 -6.10 -4.49 9.15
CA GLY A 428 -4.88 -3.78 9.54
C GLY A 428 -4.62 -2.60 8.62
N LEU A 429 -4.77 -1.36 9.11
CA LEU A 429 -4.51 -0.15 8.34
C LEU A 429 -3.19 0.50 8.78
N LYS A 430 -2.22 0.52 7.87
CA LYS A 430 -0.89 1.11 8.11
C LYS A 430 -0.95 2.59 8.50
N THR A 431 -1.89 3.34 7.94
CA THR A 431 -2.05 4.77 8.23
C THR A 431 -2.39 5.05 9.70
N LEU A 432 -3.14 4.16 10.35
CA LEU A 432 -3.41 4.29 11.80
C LEU A 432 -2.13 4.12 12.62
N THR A 433 -1.23 3.23 12.19
CA THR A 433 0.11 3.12 12.80
C THR A 433 0.91 4.40 12.60
N LEU A 434 0.86 5.00 11.39
CA LEU A 434 1.49 6.28 11.10
C LEU A 434 0.99 7.38 12.03
N ILE A 435 -0.32 7.54 12.14
CA ILE A 435 -0.93 8.56 13.00
C ILE A 435 -0.49 8.36 14.45
N ASN A 436 -0.50 7.13 14.95
CA ASN A 436 -0.11 6.81 16.32
C ASN A 436 1.37 7.14 16.58
N GLU A 437 2.26 6.69 15.72
CA GLU A 437 3.69 6.98 15.88
C GLU A 437 3.99 8.48 15.76
N CYS A 438 3.31 9.18 14.86
CA CYS A 438 3.41 10.62 14.77
C CYS A 438 2.93 11.31 16.06
N ILE A 439 1.78 10.90 16.62
CA ILE A 439 1.25 11.44 17.89
C ILE A 439 2.23 11.21 19.04
N LYS A 440 2.84 10.02 19.13
CA LYS A 440 3.86 9.73 20.14
C LYS A 440 5.04 10.71 20.05
N LEU A 441 5.53 10.96 18.85
CA LEU A 441 6.61 11.92 18.62
C LEU A 441 6.19 13.35 18.96
N VAL A 442 4.97 13.76 18.61
CA VAL A 442 4.42 15.08 18.96
C VAL A 442 4.29 15.24 20.47
N ARG A 443 3.82 14.23 21.18
CA ARG A 443 3.64 14.25 22.64
C ARG A 443 4.94 14.40 23.42
N ASN A 444 6.08 14.05 22.85
CA ASN A 444 7.36 14.32 23.49
C ASN A 444 7.59 15.82 23.75
N ASN A 445 7.00 16.71 22.94
CA ASN A 445 7.10 18.16 23.05
C ASN A 445 5.79 18.84 23.45
N ASN A 446 4.65 18.18 23.27
CA ASN A 446 3.30 18.65 23.55
C ASN A 446 2.47 17.51 24.14
N SER A 447 2.60 17.29 25.45
CA SER A 447 1.99 16.16 26.18
C SER A 447 0.46 16.08 26.03
N ASP A 448 -0.21 17.24 25.84
CA ASP A 448 -1.67 17.35 25.85
C ASP A 448 -2.29 17.20 24.44
N PHE A 449 -1.47 16.98 23.43
CA PHE A 449 -1.95 16.82 22.07
C PHE A 449 -2.84 15.57 21.91
N SER A 450 -4.05 15.76 21.37
CA SER A 450 -4.99 14.70 21.01
C SER A 450 -5.53 14.93 19.60
N ILE A 451 -5.44 13.89 18.76
CA ILE A 451 -5.97 13.92 17.40
C ILE A 451 -7.51 14.05 17.35
N ASP A 452 -8.20 13.66 18.41
CA ASP A 452 -9.67 13.74 18.49
C ASP A 452 -10.17 15.17 18.71
N LYS A 453 -9.28 16.07 19.11
CA LYS A 453 -9.58 17.50 19.39
C LYS A 453 -9.24 18.43 18.23
N ILE A 454 -8.76 17.91 17.10
CA ILE A 454 -8.44 18.78 15.97
C ILE A 454 -9.67 19.40 15.33
N ASN A 455 -9.54 20.65 14.92
CA ASN A 455 -10.62 21.34 14.23
C ASN A 455 -10.65 20.94 12.75
N ILE A 456 -11.73 20.30 12.31
CA ILE A 456 -11.90 19.89 10.90
C ILE A 456 -12.06 21.09 9.93
N ASN A 457 -12.17 22.31 10.44
CA ASN A 457 -12.19 23.55 9.65
C ASN A 457 -10.85 24.30 9.69
N ASP A 458 -9.74 23.62 9.97
CA ASP A 458 -8.41 24.21 10.01
C ASP A 458 -7.97 24.73 8.64
N VAL A 459 -7.92 26.04 8.49
CA VAL A 459 -7.64 26.74 7.22
C VAL A 459 -6.27 26.35 6.65
N LYS A 460 -5.24 26.26 7.50
CA LYS A 460 -3.88 25.90 7.05
C LYS A 460 -3.82 24.50 6.42
N THR A 461 -4.58 23.57 6.96
CA THR A 461 -4.66 22.21 6.39
C THR A 461 -5.29 22.23 5.00
N TYR A 462 -6.34 23.05 4.78
CA TYR A 462 -6.94 23.19 3.44
C TYR A 462 -6.03 23.93 2.46
N GLU A 463 -5.31 24.94 2.92
CA GLU A 463 -4.28 25.61 2.11
C GLU A 463 -3.22 24.62 1.64
N GLN A 464 -2.69 23.80 2.56
CA GLN A 464 -1.74 22.72 2.23
C GLN A 464 -2.31 21.72 1.22
N LEU A 465 -3.55 21.27 1.39
CA LEU A 465 -4.22 20.37 0.44
C LEU A 465 -4.37 21.02 -0.94
N SER A 466 -4.66 22.33 -0.97
CA SER A 466 -4.85 23.09 -2.21
C SER A 466 -3.56 23.29 -3.01
N THR A 467 -2.39 23.18 -2.39
CA THR A 467 -1.10 23.17 -3.12
C THR A 467 -0.90 21.88 -3.93
N GLY A 468 -1.61 20.80 -3.60
CA GLY A 468 -1.38 19.46 -4.15
C GLY A 468 -0.13 18.78 -3.59
N GLU A 469 0.52 19.36 -2.59
CA GLU A 469 1.71 18.81 -1.95
C GLU A 469 1.34 17.75 -0.89
N THR A 470 0.72 16.68 -1.36
CA THR A 470 0.04 15.68 -0.53
C THR A 470 0.79 14.36 -0.41
N THR A 471 2.11 14.36 -0.64
CA THR A 471 2.96 13.18 -0.42
C THR A 471 2.83 12.67 1.02
N GLY A 472 2.53 11.38 1.18
CA GLY A 472 2.31 10.75 2.48
C GLY A 472 0.92 10.96 3.09
N ILE A 473 0.06 11.80 2.51
CA ILE A 473 -1.31 12.02 3.00
C ILE A 473 -2.20 10.88 2.48
N PHE A 474 -2.89 10.23 3.40
CA PHE A 474 -3.74 9.08 3.12
C PHE A 474 -4.75 9.35 1.99
N GLN A 475 -4.85 8.44 1.02
CA GLN A 475 -5.73 8.49 -0.16
C GLN A 475 -5.47 9.65 -1.14
N LEU A 476 -4.67 10.66 -0.77
CA LEU A 476 -4.53 11.91 -1.52
C LEU A 476 -3.13 12.07 -2.19
N GLU A 477 -2.27 11.03 -2.15
CA GLU A 477 -0.86 11.13 -2.56
C GLU A 477 -0.58 10.82 -4.05
N SER A 478 -1.54 10.25 -4.81
CA SER A 478 -1.29 9.91 -6.21
C SER A 478 -1.14 11.16 -7.10
N ALA A 479 -0.34 11.07 -8.17
CA ALA A 479 -0.06 12.22 -9.05
C ALA A 479 -1.35 12.88 -9.58
N GLY A 480 -2.27 12.10 -10.13
CA GLY A 480 -3.54 12.68 -10.62
C GLY A 480 -4.44 13.22 -9.51
N MET A 481 -4.35 12.69 -8.27
CA MET A 481 -5.06 13.27 -7.13
C MET A 481 -4.46 14.62 -6.73
N LYS A 482 -3.13 14.76 -6.74
CA LYS A 482 -2.43 16.03 -6.49
C LYS A 482 -2.88 17.11 -7.48
N ASP A 483 -2.94 16.77 -8.77
CA ASP A 483 -3.41 17.70 -9.81
C ASP A 483 -4.89 18.06 -9.65
N THR A 484 -5.71 17.08 -9.24
CA THR A 484 -7.12 17.32 -8.94
C THR A 484 -7.29 18.27 -7.74
N LEU A 485 -6.53 18.11 -6.68
CA LEU A 485 -6.59 18.98 -5.49
C LEU A 485 -6.15 20.41 -5.79
N LYS A 486 -5.13 20.62 -6.64
CA LYS A 486 -4.73 21.95 -7.12
C LYS A 486 -5.86 22.69 -7.83
N GLN A 487 -6.66 21.97 -8.61
CA GLN A 487 -7.79 22.53 -9.34
C GLN A 487 -9.03 22.71 -8.43
N LEU A 488 -9.29 21.73 -7.56
CA LEU A 488 -10.44 21.72 -6.66
C LEU A 488 -10.32 22.81 -5.58
N LYS A 489 -9.12 23.05 -5.05
CA LYS A 489 -8.85 23.95 -3.92
C LYS A 489 -9.85 23.70 -2.79
N PRO A 490 -9.75 22.56 -2.10
CA PRO A 490 -10.70 22.21 -1.05
C PRO A 490 -10.65 23.25 0.07
N ASP A 491 -11.81 23.66 0.58
CA ASP A 491 -11.97 24.64 1.65
C ASP A 491 -12.91 24.15 2.76
N LYS A 492 -13.48 22.97 2.61
CA LYS A 492 -14.36 22.31 3.58
C LYS A 492 -14.24 20.80 3.54
N PHE A 493 -14.66 20.16 4.61
CA PHE A 493 -14.51 18.71 4.78
C PHE A 493 -15.30 17.90 3.73
N GLU A 494 -16.46 18.40 3.30
CA GLU A 494 -17.30 17.77 2.28
C GLU A 494 -16.58 17.65 0.92
N ASP A 495 -15.67 18.57 0.61
CA ASP A 495 -14.86 18.45 -0.61
C ASP A 495 -13.90 17.25 -0.57
N ILE A 496 -13.35 16.96 0.62
CA ILE A 496 -12.50 15.78 0.80
C ILE A 496 -13.34 14.52 0.68
N ILE A 497 -14.54 14.48 1.28
CA ILE A 497 -15.49 13.37 1.13
C ILE A 497 -15.81 13.12 -0.34
N ALA A 498 -16.14 14.21 -1.07
CA ALA A 498 -16.51 14.13 -2.47
C ALA A 498 -15.37 13.63 -3.36
N ILE A 499 -14.14 14.13 -3.16
CA ILE A 499 -13.02 13.72 -4.01
C ILE A 499 -12.57 12.28 -3.73
N VAL A 500 -12.61 11.82 -2.47
CA VAL A 500 -12.36 10.42 -2.11
C VAL A 500 -13.39 9.49 -2.78
N ALA A 501 -14.64 9.92 -2.92
CA ALA A 501 -15.68 9.16 -3.58
C ALA A 501 -15.58 9.18 -5.11
N LEU A 502 -15.17 10.31 -5.72
CA LEU A 502 -15.12 10.53 -7.16
C LEU A 502 -13.85 9.98 -7.81
N TYR A 503 -12.70 10.01 -7.11
CA TYR A 503 -11.41 9.65 -7.71
C TYR A 503 -11.24 8.14 -7.86
N ARG A 504 -12.00 7.55 -8.79
CA ARG A 504 -12.03 6.12 -9.14
C ARG A 504 -12.39 5.95 -10.61
N PRO A 505 -11.96 4.86 -11.26
CA PRO A 505 -12.42 4.54 -12.62
C PRO A 505 -13.95 4.57 -12.73
N GLY A 506 -14.49 5.32 -13.67
CA GLY A 506 -15.91 5.58 -13.85
C GLY A 506 -16.35 6.97 -13.35
N PRO A 507 -16.51 7.18 -12.03
CA PRO A 507 -16.96 8.46 -11.45
C PRO A 507 -16.01 9.63 -11.72
N MET A 508 -14.73 9.36 -11.97
CA MET A 508 -13.68 10.36 -12.24
C MET A 508 -14.05 11.32 -13.40
N ALA A 509 -14.87 10.86 -14.34
CA ALA A 509 -15.37 11.71 -15.44
C ALA A 509 -16.20 12.91 -14.95
N ASN A 510 -16.77 12.85 -13.74
CA ASN A 510 -17.56 13.93 -13.16
C ASN A 510 -16.74 14.98 -12.40
N ILE A 511 -15.45 14.74 -12.18
CA ILE A 511 -14.57 15.65 -11.42
C ILE A 511 -14.48 17.04 -12.07
N PRO A 512 -14.30 17.19 -13.39
CA PRO A 512 -14.24 18.52 -14.01
C PRO A 512 -15.52 19.33 -13.75
N SER A 513 -16.69 18.74 -13.96
CA SER A 513 -17.97 19.44 -13.73
C SER A 513 -18.17 19.78 -12.25
N TYR A 514 -17.77 18.91 -11.32
CA TYR A 514 -17.80 19.20 -9.88
C TYR A 514 -16.94 20.43 -9.55
N ILE A 515 -15.72 20.51 -10.08
CA ILE A 515 -14.79 21.64 -9.88
C ILE A 515 -15.36 22.93 -10.48
N GLU A 516 -15.82 22.88 -11.74
CA GLU A 516 -16.38 24.07 -12.42
C GLU A 516 -17.60 24.64 -11.67
N ARG A 517 -18.47 23.76 -11.17
CA ARG A 517 -19.65 24.14 -10.39
C ARG A 517 -19.31 24.67 -9.01
N LYS A 518 -18.32 24.08 -8.33
CA LYS A 518 -17.81 24.57 -7.03
C LYS A 518 -17.30 26.01 -7.17
N HIS A 519 -16.56 26.31 -8.24
CA HIS A 519 -15.99 27.64 -8.47
C HIS A 519 -16.95 28.61 -9.17
N GLY A 520 -18.22 28.21 -9.40
CA GLY A 520 -19.24 29.07 -10.02
C GLY A 520 -19.05 29.33 -11.51
N ARG A 521 -18.15 28.60 -12.17
CA ARG A 521 -17.92 28.70 -13.62
C ARG A 521 -18.96 27.93 -14.44
N GLU A 522 -19.52 26.86 -13.87
CA GLU A 522 -20.68 26.14 -14.39
C GLU A 522 -21.84 26.25 -13.40
N LYS A 523 -23.07 26.51 -13.91
CA LYS A 523 -24.26 26.58 -13.06
C LYS A 523 -24.68 25.18 -12.60
N PRO A 524 -24.90 24.95 -11.26
CA PRO A 524 -25.37 23.66 -10.77
C PRO A 524 -26.71 23.25 -11.36
N ASP A 525 -26.80 22.03 -11.88
CA ASP A 525 -28.05 21.39 -12.28
C ASP A 525 -28.51 20.41 -11.19
N TYR A 526 -29.68 20.71 -10.60
CA TYR A 526 -30.24 19.91 -9.52
C TYR A 526 -31.24 18.83 -9.97
N ILE A 527 -31.35 18.58 -11.30
CA ILE A 527 -32.24 17.58 -11.91
C ILE A 527 -33.72 17.96 -11.73
N HIS A 528 -34.15 18.25 -10.49
CA HIS A 528 -35.51 18.69 -10.14
C HIS A 528 -35.44 19.66 -8.96
N PRO A 529 -36.31 20.71 -8.90
CA PRO A 529 -36.30 21.71 -7.81
C PRO A 529 -36.37 21.15 -6.39
N LEU A 530 -37.15 20.08 -6.16
CA LEU A 530 -37.27 19.39 -4.86
C LEU A 530 -35.95 18.78 -4.40
N LEU A 531 -35.05 18.45 -5.34
CA LEU A 531 -33.76 17.82 -5.02
C LEU A 531 -32.67 18.83 -4.69
N LYS A 532 -32.94 20.13 -4.79
CA LYS A 532 -31.96 21.19 -4.50
C LYS A 532 -31.33 21.03 -3.12
N GLY A 533 -32.13 20.74 -2.10
CA GLY A 533 -31.64 20.53 -0.74
C GLY A 533 -30.69 19.34 -0.64
N LEU A 534 -31.04 18.21 -1.26
CA LEU A 534 -30.28 16.97 -1.27
C LEU A 534 -28.96 17.07 -2.04
N LEU A 535 -28.95 17.79 -3.17
CA LEU A 535 -27.80 17.84 -4.07
C LEU A 535 -26.96 19.14 -3.92
N LYS A 536 -27.33 20.03 -3.01
CA LYS A 536 -26.62 21.31 -2.78
C LYS A 536 -25.17 21.08 -2.37
N GLU A 537 -24.93 20.13 -1.48
CA GLU A 537 -23.59 19.78 -0.96
C GLU A 537 -22.62 19.38 -2.09
N THR A 538 -23.14 18.73 -3.13
CA THR A 538 -22.37 18.22 -4.27
C THR A 538 -22.56 19.01 -5.57
N TYR A 539 -23.05 20.24 -5.46
CA TYR A 539 -23.27 21.16 -6.58
C TYR A 539 -24.12 20.56 -7.73
N GLY A 540 -25.09 19.71 -7.40
CA GLY A 540 -25.95 19.02 -8.35
C GLY A 540 -25.36 17.76 -8.98
N VAL A 541 -24.14 17.37 -8.62
CA VAL A 541 -23.55 16.11 -9.07
C VAL A 541 -23.99 14.99 -8.13
N VAL A 542 -24.58 13.91 -8.67
CA VAL A 542 -24.89 12.71 -7.88
C VAL A 542 -23.63 11.89 -7.67
N ILE A 543 -23.16 11.78 -6.44
CA ILE A 543 -21.92 11.11 -6.06
C ILE A 543 -22.19 9.88 -5.20
N TYR A 544 -23.11 10.03 -4.25
CA TYR A 544 -23.33 9.06 -3.19
C TYR A 544 -24.55 8.16 -3.43
N GLN A 545 -24.46 6.91 -2.96
CA GLN A 545 -25.59 5.99 -2.93
C GLN A 545 -26.75 6.54 -2.11
N GLU A 546 -26.44 7.24 -1.03
CA GLU A 546 -27.37 7.92 -0.14
C GLU A 546 -28.18 9.02 -0.88
N GLN A 547 -27.58 9.67 -1.87
CA GLN A 547 -28.30 10.62 -2.73
C GLN A 547 -29.31 9.91 -3.65
N VAL A 548 -28.96 8.74 -4.18
CA VAL A 548 -29.91 7.92 -4.96
C VAL A 548 -31.10 7.55 -4.10
N MET A 549 -30.85 7.12 -2.83
CA MET A 549 -31.90 6.82 -1.86
C MET A 549 -32.75 8.06 -1.55
N GLY A 550 -32.10 9.20 -1.33
CA GLY A 550 -32.76 10.48 -1.08
C GLY A 550 -33.66 10.92 -2.24
N VAL A 551 -33.21 10.76 -3.48
CA VAL A 551 -34.05 11.08 -4.66
C VAL A 551 -35.32 10.22 -4.68
N ALA A 552 -35.21 8.91 -4.40
CA ALA A 552 -36.37 8.02 -4.35
C ALA A 552 -37.36 8.44 -3.23
N ARG A 553 -36.83 8.85 -2.07
CA ARG A 553 -37.63 9.33 -0.96
C ARG A 553 -38.37 10.63 -1.31
N GLU A 554 -37.65 11.64 -1.76
CA GLU A 554 -38.17 12.97 -2.02
C GLU A 554 -39.15 13.02 -3.21
N LEU A 555 -38.88 12.30 -4.28
CA LEU A 555 -39.70 12.33 -5.49
C LEU A 555 -40.79 11.29 -5.52
N SER A 556 -40.57 10.12 -4.94
CA SER A 556 -41.46 8.96 -5.11
C SER A 556 -42.03 8.42 -3.78
N GLY A 557 -41.71 9.05 -2.63
CA GLY A 557 -42.26 8.70 -1.32
C GLY A 557 -41.84 7.31 -0.83
N TYR A 558 -40.60 6.90 -1.13
CA TYR A 558 -40.02 5.69 -0.56
C TYR A 558 -39.73 5.86 0.93
N SER A 559 -39.85 4.79 1.71
CA SER A 559 -39.19 4.72 3.00
C SER A 559 -37.67 4.60 2.82
N ASP A 560 -36.89 4.85 3.88
CA ASP A 560 -35.44 4.68 3.82
C ASP A 560 -35.07 3.21 3.52
N GLY A 561 -35.85 2.24 4.04
CA GLY A 561 -35.66 0.82 3.78
C GLY A 561 -35.97 0.44 2.32
N GLU A 562 -37.09 0.88 1.78
CA GLU A 562 -37.45 0.68 0.37
C GLU A 562 -36.40 1.31 -0.57
N ALA A 563 -35.90 2.50 -0.23
CA ALA A 563 -34.87 3.20 -1.02
C ALA A 563 -33.54 2.40 -1.05
N ASP A 564 -33.15 1.72 0.03
CA ASP A 564 -31.97 0.83 0.01
C ASP A 564 -32.22 -0.39 -0.89
N LEU A 565 -33.42 -0.96 -0.90
CA LEU A 565 -33.77 -2.04 -1.82
C LEU A 565 -33.66 -1.60 -3.28
N LEU A 566 -34.17 -0.41 -3.61
CA LEU A 566 -34.03 0.19 -4.95
C LEU A 566 -32.55 0.35 -5.34
N ARG A 567 -31.75 0.98 -4.50
CA ARG A 567 -30.31 1.15 -4.72
C ARG A 567 -29.61 -0.19 -4.99
N ARG A 568 -29.96 -1.23 -4.19
CA ARG A 568 -29.37 -2.58 -4.33
C ARG A 568 -29.79 -3.24 -5.65
N ALA A 569 -31.06 -3.14 -6.04
CA ALA A 569 -31.56 -3.66 -7.30
C ALA A 569 -30.81 -3.05 -8.49
N MET A 570 -30.59 -1.73 -8.45
CA MET A 570 -29.81 -1.00 -9.45
C MET A 570 -28.37 -1.47 -9.49
N GLY A 571 -27.68 -1.54 -8.34
CA GLY A 571 -26.26 -1.92 -8.26
C GLY A 571 -25.98 -3.41 -8.62
N LYS A 572 -26.93 -4.32 -8.36
CA LYS A 572 -26.80 -5.75 -8.73
C LYS A 572 -27.38 -6.08 -10.10
N LYS A 573 -28.05 -5.14 -10.76
CA LYS A 573 -28.68 -5.29 -12.09
C LYS A 573 -29.63 -6.50 -12.20
N ILE A 574 -30.38 -6.77 -11.13
CA ILE A 574 -31.35 -7.87 -11.09
C ILE A 574 -32.57 -7.46 -11.89
N GLN A 575 -32.69 -7.94 -13.12
CA GLN A 575 -33.69 -7.46 -14.09
C GLN A 575 -35.14 -7.51 -13.58
N LYS A 576 -35.51 -8.57 -12.84
CA LYS A 576 -36.85 -8.72 -12.28
C LYS A 576 -37.16 -7.66 -11.22
N GLU A 577 -36.21 -7.43 -10.30
CA GLU A 577 -36.32 -6.42 -9.27
C GLU A 577 -36.30 -5.00 -9.87
N MET A 578 -35.45 -4.76 -10.85
CA MET A 578 -35.36 -3.48 -11.56
C MET A 578 -36.68 -3.07 -12.22
N LYS A 579 -37.39 -4.02 -12.88
CA LYS A 579 -38.71 -3.71 -13.46
C LYS A 579 -39.74 -3.33 -12.41
N ALA A 580 -39.79 -4.06 -11.30
CA ALA A 580 -40.71 -3.78 -10.20
C ALA A 580 -40.40 -2.40 -9.57
N GLN A 581 -39.12 -2.12 -9.33
CA GLN A 581 -38.66 -0.85 -8.77
C GLN A 581 -38.91 0.32 -9.74
N LYS A 582 -38.72 0.15 -11.06
CA LYS A 582 -39.04 1.18 -12.06
C LYS A 582 -40.52 1.56 -12.01
N GLN A 583 -41.42 0.58 -11.96
CA GLN A 583 -42.87 0.84 -11.86
C GLN A 583 -43.24 1.54 -10.56
N ARG A 584 -42.70 1.07 -9.40
CA ARG A 584 -42.94 1.69 -8.10
C ARG A 584 -42.45 3.13 -8.07
N PHE A 585 -41.24 3.41 -8.60
CA PHE A 585 -40.66 4.75 -8.65
C PHE A 585 -41.53 5.71 -9.48
N ILE A 586 -41.87 5.31 -10.71
CA ILE A 586 -42.67 6.15 -11.63
C ILE A 586 -44.04 6.42 -11.01
N SER A 587 -44.73 5.38 -10.48
CA SER A 587 -46.05 5.57 -9.86
C SER A 587 -46.00 6.52 -8.68
N GLY A 588 -44.98 6.43 -7.83
CA GLY A 588 -44.77 7.34 -6.70
C GLY A 588 -44.52 8.79 -7.16
N CYS A 589 -43.66 8.97 -8.20
CA CYS A 589 -43.40 10.30 -8.77
C CYS A 589 -44.69 10.95 -9.35
N VAL A 590 -45.49 10.14 -10.06
CA VAL A 590 -46.77 10.65 -10.64
C VAL A 590 -47.75 11.02 -9.54
N ASN A 591 -47.83 10.26 -8.46
CA ASN A 591 -48.62 10.61 -7.28
C ASN A 591 -48.18 11.95 -6.63
N ASN A 592 -46.87 12.25 -6.72
CA ASN A 592 -46.26 13.50 -6.28
C ASN A 592 -46.27 14.59 -7.35
N LYS A 593 -47.16 14.46 -8.36
CA LYS A 593 -47.40 15.44 -9.43
C LYS A 593 -46.28 15.66 -10.45
N LEU A 594 -45.34 14.72 -10.60
CA LEU A 594 -44.36 14.71 -11.68
C LEU A 594 -44.97 14.10 -12.95
N LYS A 595 -44.51 14.54 -14.11
CA LYS A 595 -44.91 13.92 -15.38
C LYS A 595 -44.26 12.55 -15.55
N ASN A 596 -44.96 11.61 -16.21
CA ASN A 596 -44.44 10.24 -16.40
C ASN A 596 -43.10 10.21 -17.11
N ASN A 597 -42.93 10.95 -18.21
CA ASN A 597 -41.70 11.02 -18.98
C ASN A 597 -40.53 11.60 -18.16
N GLU A 598 -40.80 12.56 -17.30
CA GLU A 598 -39.80 13.15 -16.39
C GLU A 598 -39.35 12.12 -15.34
N ALA A 599 -40.30 11.38 -14.75
CA ALA A 599 -40.00 10.30 -13.80
C ALA A 599 -39.19 9.17 -14.45
N GLU A 600 -39.50 8.79 -15.70
CA GLU A 600 -38.72 7.80 -16.45
C GLU A 600 -37.29 8.26 -16.69
N ASN A 601 -37.09 9.48 -17.16
CA ASN A 601 -35.77 10.06 -17.42
C ASN A 601 -34.93 10.11 -16.13
N ILE A 602 -35.55 10.51 -15.01
CA ILE A 602 -34.86 10.54 -13.71
C ILE A 602 -34.47 9.12 -13.29
N PHE A 603 -35.38 8.14 -13.44
CA PHE A 603 -35.05 6.74 -13.09
C PHE A 603 -33.88 6.19 -13.92
N GLU A 604 -33.82 6.48 -15.23
CA GLU A 604 -32.75 6.07 -16.11
C GLU A 604 -31.41 6.73 -15.73
N LEU A 605 -31.46 8.02 -15.38
CA LEU A 605 -30.32 8.75 -14.85
C LEU A 605 -29.80 8.08 -13.56
N LEU A 606 -30.69 7.83 -12.59
CA LEU A 606 -30.33 7.14 -11.33
C LEU A 606 -29.76 5.75 -11.56
N SER A 607 -30.29 5.00 -12.54
CA SER A 607 -29.80 3.66 -12.88
C SER A 607 -28.36 3.70 -13.41
N LYS A 608 -27.99 4.73 -14.17
CA LYS A 608 -26.62 4.96 -14.61
C LYS A 608 -25.70 5.32 -13.45
N PHE A 609 -26.17 6.19 -12.54
CA PHE A 609 -25.39 6.60 -11.37
C PHE A 609 -25.24 5.50 -10.30
N ALA A 610 -26.22 4.62 -10.18
CA ALA A 610 -26.17 3.52 -9.19
C ALA A 610 -25.01 2.54 -9.43
N ASP A 611 -24.52 2.43 -10.67
CA ASP A 611 -23.32 1.66 -11.01
C ASP A 611 -22.03 2.28 -10.43
N TYR A 612 -22.02 3.59 -10.23
CA TYR A 612 -20.85 4.36 -9.84
C TYR A 612 -20.98 5.04 -8.47
N GLY A 613 -22.17 5.05 -7.88
CA GLY A 613 -22.45 5.65 -6.59
C GLY A 613 -21.57 5.08 -5.49
N PHE A 614 -21.00 5.96 -4.65
CA PHE A 614 -20.17 5.54 -3.53
C PHE A 614 -20.93 5.61 -2.20
N ASN A 615 -20.54 4.80 -1.24
CA ASN A 615 -21.07 4.88 0.12
C ASN A 615 -20.53 6.14 0.80
N LYS A 616 -21.39 7.10 1.14
CA LYS A 616 -21.00 8.35 1.80
C LYS A 616 -20.38 8.10 3.17
N SER A 617 -20.91 7.13 3.93
CA SER A 617 -20.41 6.79 5.26
C SER A 617 -18.95 6.30 5.18
N HIS A 618 -18.62 5.47 4.18
CA HIS A 618 -17.25 5.03 3.95
C HIS A 618 -16.33 6.19 3.50
N ALA A 619 -16.81 7.03 2.58
CA ALA A 619 -16.05 8.19 2.11
C ALA A 619 -15.76 9.19 3.24
N ALA A 620 -16.72 9.44 4.12
CA ALA A 620 -16.56 10.36 5.25
C ALA A 620 -15.54 9.83 6.27
N ALA A 621 -15.59 8.52 6.60
CA ALA A 621 -14.62 7.91 7.49
C ALA A 621 -13.19 8.02 6.96
N TYR A 622 -13.00 7.74 5.68
CA TYR A 622 -11.68 7.83 5.05
C TYR A 622 -11.22 9.27 4.80
N ALA A 623 -12.15 10.18 4.57
CA ALA A 623 -11.87 11.62 4.52
C ALA A 623 -11.35 12.13 5.87
N LEU A 624 -11.86 11.60 7.00
CA LEU A 624 -11.36 11.98 8.33
C LEU A 624 -9.91 11.53 8.53
N ILE A 625 -9.56 10.30 8.15
CA ILE A 625 -8.16 9.83 8.20
C ILE A 625 -7.27 10.65 7.26
N ALA A 626 -7.77 10.98 6.07
CA ALA A 626 -7.04 11.85 5.13
C ALA A 626 -6.80 13.24 5.71
N PHE A 627 -7.82 13.83 6.36
CA PHE A 627 -7.69 15.12 7.02
C PHE A 627 -6.73 15.08 8.22
N GLN A 628 -6.81 14.03 9.05
CA GLN A 628 -5.90 13.83 10.19
C GLN A 628 -4.44 13.75 9.72
N THR A 629 -4.17 12.99 8.66
CA THR A 629 -2.81 12.91 8.08
C THR A 629 -2.36 14.22 7.44
N ALA A 630 -3.28 14.96 6.81
CA ALA A 630 -3.00 16.30 6.28
C ALA A 630 -2.70 17.30 7.40
N PHE A 631 -3.49 17.30 8.47
CA PHE A 631 -3.28 18.14 9.66
C PHE A 631 -1.92 17.88 10.30
N LEU A 632 -1.57 16.60 10.53
CA LEU A 632 -0.28 16.22 11.10
C LEU A 632 0.88 16.67 10.20
N LYS A 633 0.77 16.49 8.89
CA LYS A 633 1.79 16.96 7.95
C LYS A 633 1.93 18.49 7.97
N THR A 634 0.83 19.23 8.10
CA THR A 634 0.81 20.70 8.08
C THR A 634 1.40 21.30 9.35
N HIS A 635 1.03 20.77 10.51
CA HIS A 635 1.38 21.34 11.81
C HIS A 635 2.60 20.70 12.46
N PHE A 636 2.91 19.43 12.13
CA PHE A 636 4.00 18.64 12.70
C PHE A 636 4.78 17.89 11.61
N PRO A 637 5.30 18.59 10.60
CA PRO A 637 5.91 17.95 9.43
C PRO A 637 7.12 17.06 9.78
N ILE A 638 7.92 17.44 10.77
CA ILE A 638 9.10 16.70 11.18
C ILE A 638 8.70 15.34 11.77
N GLU A 639 7.77 15.33 12.71
CA GLU A 639 7.26 14.13 13.35
C GLU A 639 6.51 13.25 12.33
N PHE A 640 5.74 13.87 11.44
CA PHE A 640 5.01 13.18 10.39
C PHE A 640 5.94 12.43 9.44
N PHE A 641 7.02 13.08 8.98
CA PHE A 641 7.96 12.41 8.09
C PHE A 641 8.86 11.41 8.81
N ALA A 642 9.28 11.68 10.05
CA ALA A 642 10.01 10.72 10.87
C ALA A 642 9.20 9.43 11.07
N ALA A 643 7.91 9.54 11.41
CA ALA A 643 7.01 8.41 11.52
C ALA A 643 6.77 7.71 10.17
N SER A 644 6.56 8.48 9.07
CA SER A 644 6.32 7.93 7.73
C SER A 644 7.52 7.12 7.21
N MET A 645 8.73 7.67 7.35
CA MET A 645 9.97 7.00 6.95
C MET A 645 10.26 5.77 7.81
N SER A 646 9.97 5.83 9.12
CA SER A 646 10.12 4.69 10.03
C SER A 646 9.19 3.53 9.67
N LEU A 647 7.97 3.80 9.27
CA LEU A 647 7.03 2.77 8.83
C LEU A 647 7.38 2.16 7.47
N ASP A 648 8.04 2.89 6.61
CA ASP A 648 8.53 2.43 5.30
C ASP A 648 10.03 2.11 5.32
N ILE A 649 10.60 1.81 6.49
CA ILE A 649 12.04 1.67 6.74
C ILE A 649 12.74 0.68 5.77
N ASN A 650 12.04 -0.35 5.34
CA ASN A 650 12.53 -1.34 4.38
C ASN A 650 12.28 -0.98 2.91
N ASN A 651 11.71 0.20 2.63
CA ASN A 651 11.37 0.64 1.27
C ASN A 651 12.16 1.90 0.90
N THR A 652 13.37 1.70 0.40
CA THR A 652 14.28 2.79 0.02
C THR A 652 13.70 3.73 -1.04
N ASP A 653 12.86 3.24 -1.95
CA ASP A 653 12.21 4.07 -2.98
C ASP A 653 11.24 5.08 -2.33
N LYS A 654 10.46 4.64 -1.34
CA LYS A 654 9.59 5.54 -0.58
C LYS A 654 10.37 6.52 0.30
N ILE A 655 11.42 6.06 0.95
CA ILE A 655 12.30 6.93 1.76
C ILE A 655 12.89 8.04 0.86
N SER A 656 13.33 7.71 -0.34
CA SER A 656 13.82 8.69 -1.31
C SER A 656 12.75 9.72 -1.70
N ILE A 657 11.49 9.30 -1.90
CA ILE A 657 10.37 10.22 -2.19
C ILE A 657 10.13 11.16 -0.98
N PHE A 658 10.18 10.65 0.23
CA PHE A 658 10.03 11.47 1.43
C PHE A 658 11.20 12.45 1.60
N GLN A 659 12.42 12.02 1.30
CA GLN A 659 13.61 12.89 1.34
C GLN A 659 13.47 14.06 0.36
N GLN A 660 12.99 13.84 -0.86
CA GLN A 660 12.71 14.92 -1.82
C GLN A 660 11.67 15.91 -1.27
N GLU A 661 10.64 15.39 -0.61
CA GLU A 661 9.61 16.21 0.00
C GLU A 661 10.19 17.04 1.17
N LEU A 662 11.09 16.46 1.99
CA LEU A 662 11.79 17.17 3.06
C LEU A 662 12.66 18.30 2.51
N VAL A 663 13.39 18.06 1.42
CA VAL A 663 14.19 19.11 0.74
C VAL A 663 13.28 20.27 0.30
N ARG A 664 12.14 19.97 -0.31
CA ARG A 664 11.17 20.97 -0.74
C ARG A 664 10.59 21.77 0.43
N MET A 665 10.38 21.12 1.58
CA MET A 665 9.91 21.76 2.81
C MET A 665 11.05 22.42 3.61
N ASN A 666 12.27 22.41 3.10
CA ASN A 666 13.47 22.92 3.77
C ASN A 666 13.77 22.26 5.13
N ILE A 667 13.42 20.98 5.26
CA ILE A 667 13.69 20.15 6.45
C ILE A 667 14.93 19.31 6.18
N LYS A 668 15.97 19.47 6.99
CA LYS A 668 17.23 18.75 6.82
C LYS A 668 17.15 17.33 7.36
N LEU A 669 17.59 16.36 6.55
CA LEU A 669 17.85 15.00 6.98
C LEU A 669 19.33 14.86 7.37
N ILE A 670 19.61 14.47 8.62
CA ILE A 670 20.96 14.30 9.16
C ILE A 670 21.48 12.92 8.75
N PRO A 671 22.74 12.82 8.27
CA PRO A 671 23.35 11.52 7.95
C PRO A 671 23.37 10.56 9.14
N PRO A 672 23.41 9.23 8.90
CA PRO A 672 23.48 8.26 9.98
C PRO A 672 24.76 8.40 10.80
N SER A 673 24.63 8.31 12.12
CA SER A 673 25.74 8.34 13.10
C SER A 673 25.48 7.30 14.18
N ILE A 674 26.49 6.56 14.56
CA ILE A 674 26.39 5.52 15.59
C ILE A 674 25.97 6.11 16.94
N ASN A 675 26.44 7.29 17.29
CA ASN A 675 26.14 7.91 18.58
C ASN A 675 24.88 8.77 18.58
N GLN A 676 24.46 9.29 17.42
CA GLN A 676 23.32 10.21 17.36
C GLN A 676 22.04 9.55 16.81
N SER A 677 22.18 8.67 15.82
CA SER A 677 21.03 8.06 15.19
C SER A 677 20.37 6.98 16.06
N ASN A 678 19.06 6.89 15.96
CA ASN A 678 18.29 5.79 16.53
C ASN A 678 18.06 4.67 15.48
N SER A 679 17.52 3.56 15.91
CA SER A 679 17.13 2.46 15.00
C SER A 679 16.02 2.88 14.03
N TYR A 680 15.15 3.80 14.43
CA TYR A 680 14.11 4.44 13.62
C TYR A 680 14.44 5.91 13.39
N PHE A 681 13.81 6.53 12.36
CA PHE A 681 13.91 7.97 12.13
C PHE A 681 13.36 8.74 13.32
N SER A 682 14.06 9.76 13.74
CA SER A 682 13.69 10.54 14.93
C SER A 682 13.91 12.03 14.70
N ARG A 683 13.12 12.85 15.43
CA ARG A 683 13.30 14.29 15.45
C ARG A 683 14.56 14.67 16.22
N GLU A 684 15.33 15.58 15.66
CA GLU A 684 16.49 16.22 16.31
C GLU A 684 16.43 17.74 16.09
N GLY A 685 15.84 18.45 17.05
CA GLY A 685 15.52 19.86 16.89
C GLY A 685 14.54 20.08 15.72
N GLU A 686 14.95 20.89 14.74
CA GLU A 686 14.19 21.15 13.50
C GLU A 686 14.63 20.27 12.32
N LYS A 687 15.26 19.13 12.60
CA LYS A 687 15.80 18.19 11.62
C LYS A 687 15.31 16.77 11.91
N ILE A 688 15.54 15.87 10.96
CA ILE A 688 15.29 14.44 11.13
C ILE A 688 16.63 13.71 11.11
N SER A 689 16.89 12.86 12.10
CA SER A 689 18.05 11.97 12.14
C SER A 689 17.75 10.70 11.33
N TYR A 690 18.70 10.30 10.46
CA TYR A 690 18.56 9.09 9.65
C TYR A 690 18.61 7.84 10.53
N ALA A 691 17.69 6.91 10.30
CA ALA A 691 17.56 5.67 11.06
C ALA A 691 18.68 4.67 10.70
N LEU A 692 19.38 4.12 11.69
CA LEU A 692 20.37 3.05 11.46
C LEU A 692 19.73 1.80 10.83
N GLY A 693 18.50 1.47 11.25
CA GLY A 693 17.74 0.34 10.70
C GLY A 693 17.25 0.52 9.25
N ALA A 694 17.33 1.73 8.69
CA ALA A 694 16.97 2.00 7.30
C ALA A 694 18.12 1.72 6.31
N ILE A 695 19.33 1.52 6.81
CA ILE A 695 20.51 1.21 5.98
C ILE A 695 20.35 -0.22 5.44
N LYS A 696 20.49 -0.40 4.13
CA LYS A 696 20.39 -1.72 3.51
C LYS A 696 21.38 -2.72 4.14
N ASN A 697 20.98 -3.96 4.28
CA ASN A 697 21.74 -5.04 4.89
C ASN A 697 21.99 -4.91 6.41
N VAL A 698 21.38 -3.95 7.06
CA VAL A 698 21.44 -3.77 8.51
C VAL A 698 20.12 -4.26 9.12
N GLY A 699 20.20 -5.12 10.15
CA GLY A 699 19.03 -5.63 10.87
C GLY A 699 18.51 -4.61 11.88
N ILE A 700 17.20 -4.36 11.88
CA ILE A 700 16.60 -3.40 12.80
C ILE A 700 16.74 -3.82 14.26
N GLU A 701 16.61 -5.11 14.56
CA GLU A 701 16.78 -5.66 15.90
C GLU A 701 18.21 -5.44 16.40
N SER A 702 19.23 -5.70 15.57
CA SER A 702 20.62 -5.43 15.93
C SER A 702 20.86 -3.94 16.18
N MET A 703 20.16 -3.05 15.48
CA MET A 703 20.28 -1.62 15.74
C MET A 703 19.52 -1.18 16.99
N ASN A 704 18.43 -1.85 17.34
CA ASN A 704 17.80 -1.66 18.64
C ASN A 704 18.74 -2.03 19.78
N ASP A 705 19.44 -3.16 19.66
CA ASP A 705 20.41 -3.61 20.66
C ASP A 705 21.58 -2.63 20.80
N LEU A 706 22.10 -2.13 19.69
CA LEU A 706 23.14 -1.09 19.66
C LEU A 706 22.69 0.21 20.36
N VAL A 707 21.48 0.69 20.04
CA VAL A 707 20.92 1.91 20.63
C VAL A 707 20.66 1.70 22.14
N ASN A 708 20.18 0.53 22.54
CA ASN A 708 19.97 0.17 23.95
C ASN A 708 21.30 0.14 24.71
N GLU A 709 22.35 -0.47 24.13
CA GLU A 709 23.69 -0.50 24.71
C GLU A 709 24.23 0.92 24.90
N ARG A 710 24.12 1.77 23.88
CA ARG A 710 24.52 3.19 23.95
C ARG A 710 23.75 3.95 25.02
N ASN A 711 22.44 3.76 25.11
CA ASN A 711 21.60 4.47 26.08
C ASN A 711 21.87 4.04 27.53
N SER A 712 22.27 2.78 27.73
CA SER A 712 22.54 2.22 29.05
C SER A 712 23.95 2.57 29.55
N ASN A 713 24.96 2.55 28.67
CA ASN A 713 26.36 2.63 29.01
C ASN A 713 27.07 3.88 28.45
N GLY A 714 26.32 4.81 27.85
CA GLY A 714 26.84 6.07 27.28
C GLY A 714 27.33 5.92 25.83
N GLU A 715 27.63 7.04 25.21
CA GLU A 715 28.13 7.10 23.84
C GLU A 715 29.40 6.29 23.65
N PHE A 716 29.58 5.75 22.44
CA PHE A 716 30.82 5.05 22.07
C PHE A 716 31.95 6.06 21.86
N LYS A 717 33.03 5.89 22.61
CA LYS A 717 34.17 6.83 22.61
C LYS A 717 34.96 6.81 21.29
N ASN A 718 35.10 5.62 20.72
CA ASN A 718 35.80 5.37 19.47
C ASN A 718 35.39 4.01 18.87
N PHE A 719 35.93 3.67 17.73
CA PHE A 719 35.58 2.44 17.04
C PHE A 719 35.97 1.16 17.82
N SER A 720 37.06 1.17 18.58
CA SER A 720 37.46 0.03 19.43
C SER A 720 36.49 -0.22 20.59
N ASP A 721 36.01 0.86 21.21
CA ASP A 721 34.97 0.81 22.25
C ASP A 721 33.66 0.20 21.73
N LEU A 722 33.26 0.57 20.51
CA LEU A 722 32.09 -0.04 19.85
C LEU A 722 32.26 -1.56 19.66
N ILE A 723 33.44 -2.01 19.16
CA ILE A 723 33.70 -3.44 18.94
C ILE A 723 33.68 -4.23 20.26
N GLN A 724 34.16 -3.66 21.36
CA GLN A 724 34.20 -4.32 22.65
C GLN A 724 32.81 -4.46 23.30
N ARG A 725 31.94 -3.45 23.11
CA ARG A 725 30.65 -3.36 23.79
C ARG A 725 29.50 -4.04 23.03
N CYS A 726 29.65 -4.23 21.73
CA CYS A 726 28.56 -4.74 20.90
C CYS A 726 28.68 -6.24 20.63
N ASP A 727 27.53 -6.92 20.45
CA ASP A 727 27.43 -8.34 20.18
C ASP A 727 27.75 -8.74 18.73
N THR A 728 27.88 -10.05 18.51
CA THR A 728 28.08 -10.62 17.15
C THR A 728 26.92 -10.40 16.19
N SER A 729 25.72 -10.08 16.69
CA SER A 729 24.56 -9.66 15.89
C SER A 729 24.80 -8.31 15.19
N ILE A 730 25.59 -7.43 15.85
CA ILE A 730 25.96 -6.10 15.36
C ILE A 730 27.30 -6.19 14.65
N ILE A 731 28.32 -6.80 15.27
CA ILE A 731 29.68 -6.94 14.74
C ILE A 731 29.74 -8.14 13.78
N ASN A 732 29.15 -7.96 12.61
CA ASN A 732 29.23 -8.92 11.51
C ASN A 732 29.65 -8.18 10.22
N LYS A 733 30.22 -8.93 9.27
CA LYS A 733 30.81 -8.37 8.04
C LYS A 733 29.82 -7.46 7.28
N LYS A 734 28.62 -7.96 7.03
CA LYS A 734 27.63 -7.22 6.22
C LYS A 734 27.17 -5.92 6.89
N THR A 735 26.96 -5.95 8.19
CA THR A 735 26.54 -4.77 8.97
C THR A 735 27.66 -3.73 9.01
N LEU A 736 28.91 -4.15 9.29
CA LEU A 736 30.07 -3.23 9.30
C LEU A 736 30.28 -2.58 7.94
N GLU A 737 30.27 -3.35 6.86
CA GLU A 737 30.40 -2.83 5.50
C GLU A 737 29.30 -1.84 5.16
N ALA A 738 28.04 -2.15 5.53
CA ALA A 738 26.91 -1.28 5.23
C ALA A 738 26.94 0.04 6.05
N LEU A 739 27.26 -0.02 7.34
CA LEU A 739 27.39 1.14 8.21
C LEU A 739 28.56 2.04 7.75
N ALA A 740 29.70 1.46 7.36
CA ALA A 740 30.84 2.18 6.82
C ALA A 740 30.49 2.90 5.50
N CYS A 741 29.84 2.20 4.55
CA CYS A 741 29.38 2.80 3.29
C CYS A 741 28.39 3.95 3.52
N ALA A 742 27.52 3.82 4.50
CA ALA A 742 26.53 4.85 4.85
C ALA A 742 27.12 6.04 5.65
N GLY A 743 28.37 5.92 6.11
CA GLY A 743 29.05 6.98 6.87
C GLY A 743 28.72 7.01 8.36
N ALA A 744 28.13 5.94 8.91
CA ALA A 744 27.72 5.88 10.31
C ALA A 744 28.87 5.99 11.32
N PHE A 745 30.12 5.75 10.88
CA PHE A 745 31.35 5.83 11.69
C PHE A 745 32.15 7.10 11.47
N ASP A 746 31.69 8.06 10.64
CA ASP A 746 32.45 9.25 10.27
C ASP A 746 32.83 10.12 11.49
N GLU A 747 32.02 10.08 12.55
CA GLU A 747 32.31 10.79 13.81
C GLU A 747 33.57 10.30 14.54
N PHE A 748 33.92 9.02 14.35
CA PHE A 748 35.14 8.45 14.91
C PHE A 748 36.42 8.86 14.13
N LYS A 749 36.27 9.62 13.04
CA LYS A 749 37.35 10.02 12.13
C LYS A 749 38.14 8.86 11.56
N VAL A 750 37.46 7.73 11.32
CA VAL A 750 38.02 6.54 10.68
C VAL A 750 37.60 6.54 9.22
N ASN A 751 38.54 6.28 8.32
CA ASN A 751 38.23 6.20 6.88
C ASN A 751 37.22 5.07 6.58
N ARG A 752 36.20 5.36 5.80
CA ARG A 752 35.17 4.38 5.42
C ARG A 752 35.78 3.18 4.69
N SER A 753 36.77 3.42 3.84
CA SER A 753 37.56 2.38 3.14
C SER A 753 38.23 1.40 4.10
N SER A 754 38.87 1.93 5.18
CA SER A 754 39.55 1.13 6.18
C SER A 754 38.64 0.16 6.91
N VAL A 755 37.46 0.62 7.35
CA VAL A 755 36.46 -0.22 8.00
C VAL A 755 35.88 -1.27 7.04
N PHE A 756 35.58 -0.87 5.81
CA PHE A 756 35.01 -1.73 4.78
C PHE A 756 35.95 -2.89 4.43
N ASN A 757 37.21 -2.61 4.15
CA ASN A 757 38.18 -3.61 3.73
C ASN A 757 38.56 -4.55 4.87
N GLN A 758 38.67 -4.05 6.11
CA GLN A 758 39.05 -4.83 7.28
C GLN A 758 37.85 -5.45 8.03
N ALA A 759 36.63 -5.33 7.53
CA ALA A 759 35.43 -5.85 8.19
C ALA A 759 35.52 -7.33 8.56
N GLN A 760 36.16 -8.15 7.75
CA GLN A 760 36.37 -9.58 8.03
C GLN A 760 37.38 -9.83 9.17
N GLU A 761 38.39 -8.99 9.28
CA GLU A 761 39.43 -9.07 10.34
C GLU A 761 38.83 -8.62 11.68
N ILE A 762 38.05 -7.54 11.66
CA ILE A 762 37.31 -7.05 12.83
C ILE A 762 36.42 -8.16 13.39
N VAL A 763 35.66 -8.84 12.55
CA VAL A 763 34.78 -9.93 12.98
C VAL A 763 35.56 -11.11 13.55
N LYS A 764 36.70 -11.44 12.97
CA LYS A 764 37.57 -12.52 13.52
C LYS A 764 38.11 -12.14 14.91
N PHE A 765 38.60 -10.91 15.05
CA PHE A 765 39.08 -10.41 16.33
C PHE A 765 37.98 -10.44 17.40
N HIS A 766 36.81 -9.89 17.09
CA HIS A 766 35.66 -9.87 18.00
C HIS A 766 35.26 -11.28 18.48
N LYS A 767 35.20 -12.26 17.56
CA LYS A 767 34.92 -13.66 17.91
C LYS A 767 35.99 -14.30 18.79
N SER A 768 37.27 -13.96 18.57
CA SER A 768 38.36 -14.48 19.40
C SER A 768 38.31 -13.97 20.84
N GLN A 769 37.87 -12.71 21.04
CA GLN A 769 37.68 -12.13 22.36
C GLN A 769 36.51 -12.77 23.10
N ASN A 770 35.35 -12.93 22.44
CA ASN A 770 34.19 -13.57 23.05
C ASN A 770 34.43 -15.05 23.42
N ASN A 771 35.25 -15.78 22.65
CA ASN A 771 35.60 -17.16 22.99
C ASN A 771 36.56 -17.23 24.19
N LYS A 772 37.39 -16.23 24.42
CA LYS A 772 38.26 -16.17 25.63
C LYS A 772 37.47 -15.89 26.90
N SER A 773 36.43 -15.06 26.81
CA SER A 773 35.57 -14.76 27.97
C SER A 773 34.65 -15.93 28.40
N LEU A 774 34.41 -16.90 27.52
CA LEU A 774 33.62 -18.12 27.78
C LEU A 774 34.45 -19.30 28.29
N SER A 775 35.78 -19.26 28.19
CA SER A 775 36.65 -20.27 28.77
C SER A 775 37.04 -19.82 30.19
N GLU A 776 36.31 -20.29 31.21
CA GLU A 776 36.66 -20.18 32.64
C GLU A 776 37.95 -20.93 32.99
N GLN A 777 39.05 -20.76 32.30
CA GLN A 777 40.36 -21.06 32.76
C GLN A 777 41.00 -19.79 33.26
N GLU A 778 40.97 -19.61 34.57
CA GLU A 778 41.80 -18.65 35.28
C GLU A 778 43.27 -18.89 34.86
N ASP A 779 43.75 -18.00 33.99
CA ASP A 779 45.18 -17.86 33.84
C ASP A 779 45.73 -17.24 35.11
N MET A 780 46.51 -18.00 35.87
CA MET A 780 47.06 -17.72 37.19
C MET A 780 48.17 -16.63 37.17
N PHE A 781 48.32 -15.88 36.09
CA PHE A 781 49.28 -14.80 35.93
C PHE A 781 48.59 -13.55 35.33
N GLY A 782 48.52 -12.58 36.16
CA GLY A 782 47.88 -11.30 36.13
C GLY A 782 47.89 -10.50 34.79
N ASP A 783 47.02 -9.52 34.80
CA ASP A 783 46.81 -8.45 33.79
C ASP A 783 46.53 -8.96 32.38
N ILE A 784 45.23 -9.27 32.13
CA ILE A 784 44.71 -9.31 30.77
C ILE A 784 44.65 -7.88 30.28
N GLU A 785 45.73 -7.41 29.63
CA GLU A 785 45.62 -6.27 28.72
C GLU A 785 44.55 -6.62 27.71
N LEU A 786 43.37 -5.98 27.82
CA LEU A 786 42.34 -6.03 26.78
C LEU A 786 42.98 -5.56 25.48
N SER A 787 43.30 -6.51 24.62
CA SER A 787 43.91 -6.15 23.33
C SER A 787 42.91 -5.29 22.55
N HIS A 788 43.25 -4.03 22.30
CA HIS A 788 42.47 -3.09 21.50
C HIS A 788 42.66 -3.41 20.02
N PHE A 789 41.57 -3.46 19.29
CA PHE A 789 41.65 -3.57 17.83
C PHE A 789 42.06 -2.20 17.26
N THR A 790 43.17 -2.15 16.59
CA THR A 790 43.64 -0.95 15.89
C THR A 790 43.35 -1.12 14.39
N ILE A 791 42.55 -0.20 13.82
CA ILE A 791 42.29 -0.19 12.39
C ILE A 791 43.57 0.32 11.68
N ASN A 792 44.01 -0.41 10.66
CA ASN A 792 45.07 0.09 9.78
C ASN A 792 44.44 1.15 8.87
N GLU A 793 44.98 2.35 8.91
CA GLU A 793 44.50 3.44 8.03
C GLU A 793 44.87 3.13 6.58
N GLU A 794 43.85 3.06 5.74
CA GLU A 794 43.97 2.96 4.29
C GLU A 794 43.57 4.30 3.65
N GLU A 795 43.98 4.52 2.41
CA GLU A 795 43.58 5.69 1.65
C GLU A 795 42.04 5.75 1.52
N GLU A 796 41.42 6.89 1.83
CA GLU A 796 40.00 7.06 1.73
C GLU A 796 39.53 7.02 0.27
N TRP A 797 38.32 6.53 0.06
CA TRP A 797 37.69 6.50 -1.26
C TRP A 797 37.62 7.91 -1.88
N SER A 798 37.76 7.96 -3.21
CA SER A 798 37.50 9.21 -3.93
C SER A 798 36.07 9.71 -3.64
N TYR A 799 35.86 11.00 -3.61
CA TYR A 799 34.58 11.61 -3.27
C TYR A 799 33.39 11.05 -4.09
N PRO A 800 33.47 10.88 -5.44
CA PRO A 800 32.39 10.28 -6.22
C PRO A 800 32.13 8.82 -5.83
N TYR A 801 33.16 8.03 -5.56
CA TYR A 801 33.02 6.63 -5.16
C TYR A 801 32.40 6.52 -3.76
N LYS A 802 32.73 7.40 -2.85
CA LYS A 802 32.14 7.50 -1.52
C LYS A 802 30.63 7.77 -1.60
N LEU A 803 30.21 8.72 -2.46
CA LEU A 803 28.81 9.02 -2.71
C LEU A 803 28.08 7.84 -3.38
N MET A 804 28.73 7.12 -4.30
CA MET A 804 28.16 5.93 -4.92
C MET A 804 27.90 4.83 -3.87
N LYS A 805 28.85 4.60 -2.95
CA LYS A 805 28.70 3.64 -1.85
C LYS A 805 27.58 4.03 -0.89
N GLU A 806 27.44 5.31 -0.57
CA GLU A 806 26.35 5.87 0.20
C GLU A 806 25.00 5.61 -0.50
N TYR A 807 24.90 5.91 -1.80
CA TYR A 807 23.70 5.64 -2.59
C TYR A 807 23.32 4.16 -2.61
N GLU A 808 24.29 3.24 -2.73
CA GLU A 808 24.03 1.78 -2.69
C GLU A 808 23.31 1.38 -1.40
N MET A 809 23.64 2.00 -0.26
CA MET A 809 23.11 1.66 1.06
C MET A 809 21.83 2.45 1.41
N LEU A 810 21.77 3.73 1.08
CA LEU A 810 20.64 4.60 1.45
C LEU A 810 19.55 4.67 0.36
N GLY A 811 19.91 4.44 -0.91
CA GLY A 811 19.03 4.53 -2.07
C GLY A 811 18.89 5.94 -2.67
N PHE A 812 19.60 6.93 -2.12
CA PHE A 812 19.71 8.30 -2.61
C PHE A 812 21.01 8.95 -2.08
N TYR A 813 21.39 10.06 -2.68
CA TYR A 813 22.55 10.84 -2.24
C TYR A 813 22.16 11.75 -1.07
N LEU A 814 22.78 11.61 0.08
CA LEU A 814 22.43 12.34 1.30
C LEU A 814 23.47 13.40 1.68
N THR A 815 24.76 13.05 1.64
CA THR A 815 25.84 13.96 2.09
C THR A 815 26.32 14.91 1.01
N GLY A 816 26.00 14.65 -0.24
CA GLY A 816 26.35 15.49 -1.40
C GLY A 816 25.85 14.83 -2.68
N HIS A 817 25.99 15.48 -3.81
CA HIS A 817 25.58 14.95 -5.11
C HIS A 817 26.78 14.93 -6.07
N PRO A 818 26.95 13.85 -6.88
CA PRO A 818 28.07 13.78 -7.82
C PRO A 818 28.16 14.99 -8.78
N LEU A 819 27.04 15.59 -9.14
CA LEU A 819 26.98 16.79 -9.98
C LEU A 819 27.50 18.05 -9.32
N GLU A 820 27.61 18.16 -8.00
CA GLU A 820 28.08 19.37 -7.32
C GLU A 820 29.52 19.71 -7.72
N ALA A 821 30.37 18.69 -7.78
CA ALA A 821 31.76 18.85 -8.21
C ALA A 821 31.85 19.36 -9.65
N HIS A 822 31.01 18.80 -10.53
CA HIS A 822 30.97 19.22 -11.94
C HIS A 822 30.37 20.61 -12.11
N LYS A 823 29.28 20.94 -11.40
CA LYS A 823 28.66 22.30 -11.45
C LYS A 823 29.63 23.38 -10.98
N LYS A 824 30.47 23.08 -9.98
CA LYS A 824 31.50 23.99 -9.46
C LYS A 824 32.65 24.18 -10.46
N ASN A 825 33.01 23.11 -11.18
CA ASN A 825 34.10 23.15 -12.16
C ASN A 825 33.68 23.81 -13.49
N TYR A 826 32.37 23.74 -13.82
CA TYR A 826 31.81 24.23 -15.09
C TYR A 826 30.66 25.24 -14.91
N PRO A 827 30.90 26.38 -14.23
CA PRO A 827 29.86 27.38 -13.95
C PRO A 827 29.28 28.06 -15.20
N SER A 828 29.98 27.97 -16.34
CA SER A 828 29.54 28.51 -17.62
C SER A 828 28.42 27.68 -18.30
N LEU A 829 28.20 26.44 -17.84
CA LEU A 829 27.12 25.62 -18.32
C LEU A 829 25.84 26.02 -17.57
N MET A 830 24.96 26.75 -18.22
CA MET A 830 23.63 27.08 -17.69
C MET A 830 22.72 25.82 -17.72
N LEU A 831 23.08 24.81 -16.92
CA LEU A 831 22.27 23.62 -16.78
C LEU A 831 21.03 23.96 -15.96
N LYS A 832 19.86 23.61 -16.49
CA LYS A 832 18.60 23.75 -15.78
C LYS A 832 18.45 22.64 -14.76
N GLU A 833 17.76 22.92 -13.67
CA GLU A 833 17.35 21.91 -12.71
C GLU A 833 15.97 21.35 -13.11
N TYR A 834 15.75 20.06 -12.92
CA TYR A 834 14.49 19.43 -13.35
C TYR A 834 13.27 19.98 -12.60
N LEU A 835 13.44 20.39 -11.35
CA LEU A 835 12.35 20.98 -10.56
C LEU A 835 11.83 22.27 -11.21
N ASP A 836 12.74 23.15 -11.68
CA ASP A 836 12.36 24.37 -12.40
C ASP A 836 11.52 24.08 -13.64
N ILE A 837 11.85 22.99 -14.36
CA ILE A 837 11.12 22.58 -15.55
C ILE A 837 9.74 22.08 -15.19
N LYS A 838 9.63 21.31 -14.12
CA LYS A 838 8.38 20.76 -13.63
C LYS A 838 7.46 21.84 -13.07
N GLU A 839 7.98 22.87 -12.45
CA GLU A 839 7.18 24.01 -11.96
C GLU A 839 6.69 24.93 -13.09
N ASN A 840 7.43 24.97 -14.20
CA ASN A 840 7.13 25.80 -15.36
C ASN A 840 6.85 24.98 -16.62
N GLU A 841 6.09 23.89 -16.52
CA GLU A 841 5.81 22.91 -17.58
C GLU A 841 5.38 23.53 -18.92
N SER A 842 4.55 24.57 -18.88
CA SER A 842 4.07 25.27 -20.08
C SER A 842 5.18 26.01 -20.84
N ALA A 843 6.21 26.49 -20.14
CA ALA A 843 7.35 27.21 -20.72
C ALA A 843 8.32 26.27 -21.45
N TYR A 844 8.34 25.00 -21.06
CA TYR A 844 9.29 24.02 -21.60
C TYR A 844 8.67 22.98 -22.52
N ASN A 845 7.35 23.03 -22.76
CA ASN A 845 6.67 22.15 -23.72
C ASN A 845 7.23 22.33 -25.14
N GLN A 846 7.60 21.21 -25.78
CA GLN A 846 8.24 21.16 -27.12
C GLN A 846 9.56 21.94 -27.23
N LYS A 847 10.36 21.96 -26.16
CA LYS A 847 11.70 22.57 -26.16
C LYS A 847 12.77 21.55 -25.77
N ASP A 848 13.88 21.61 -26.48
CA ASP A 848 15.13 20.95 -26.09
C ASP A 848 15.78 21.71 -24.95
N VAL A 849 16.03 21.01 -23.82
CA VAL A 849 16.63 21.57 -22.63
C VAL A 849 17.89 20.79 -22.25
N LEU A 850 18.95 21.51 -21.85
CA LEU A 850 20.15 20.91 -21.31
C LEU A 850 20.03 20.76 -19.80
N LEU A 851 20.18 19.52 -19.32
CA LEU A 851 20.19 19.13 -17.93
C LEU A 851 21.53 18.49 -17.56
N GLY A 852 21.95 18.65 -16.31
CA GLY A 852 22.95 17.77 -15.71
C GLY A 852 22.26 16.65 -14.95
N GLY A 853 22.71 15.40 -15.07
CA GLY A 853 22.13 14.30 -14.34
C GLY A 853 23.10 13.15 -14.09
N THR A 854 23.02 12.54 -12.90
CA THR A 854 23.68 11.28 -12.60
C THR A 854 22.73 10.15 -12.90
N LEU A 855 23.14 9.18 -13.71
CA LEU A 855 22.31 8.03 -14.08
C LEU A 855 22.20 7.06 -12.90
N LEU A 856 21.02 6.91 -12.35
CA LEU A 856 20.74 6.01 -11.23
C LEU A 856 20.37 4.59 -11.67
N SER A 857 19.59 4.45 -12.73
CA SER A 857 19.20 3.15 -13.27
C SER A 857 18.80 3.22 -14.74
N LYS A 858 19.06 2.13 -15.46
CA LYS A 858 18.73 1.95 -16.87
C LYS A 858 17.89 0.68 -17.04
N LYS A 859 16.62 0.82 -17.45
CA LYS A 859 15.71 -0.31 -17.68
C LYS A 859 15.35 -0.41 -19.15
N GLU A 860 16.03 -1.28 -19.87
CA GLU A 860 15.76 -1.52 -21.28
C GLU A 860 14.51 -2.38 -21.48
N LYS A 861 13.68 -2.00 -22.46
CA LYS A 861 12.46 -2.71 -22.85
C LYS A 861 12.37 -2.79 -24.37
N ARG A 862 11.44 -3.61 -24.85
CA ARG A 862 11.08 -3.64 -26.28
C ARG A 862 9.61 -3.22 -26.44
N SER A 863 9.37 -2.40 -27.44
CA SER A 863 8.01 -2.00 -27.82
C SER A 863 7.26 -3.16 -28.46
N ALA A 864 5.95 -3.03 -28.62
CA ALA A 864 5.13 -4.02 -29.33
C ALA A 864 5.59 -4.28 -30.77
N ARG A 865 6.29 -3.33 -31.39
CA ARG A 865 6.87 -3.44 -32.74
C ARG A 865 8.30 -4.03 -32.74
N GLY A 866 8.83 -4.46 -31.60
CA GLY A 866 10.17 -5.04 -31.45
C GLY A 866 11.30 -4.01 -31.22
N ASN A 867 11.03 -2.71 -31.34
CA ASN A 867 12.04 -1.67 -31.18
C ASN A 867 12.48 -1.55 -29.74
N ALA A 868 13.81 -1.49 -29.51
CA ALA A 868 14.37 -1.30 -28.17
C ALA A 868 14.16 0.14 -27.70
N TYR A 869 13.81 0.32 -26.42
CA TYR A 869 13.80 1.62 -25.75
C TYR A 869 14.16 1.42 -24.29
N ALA A 870 14.57 2.47 -23.61
CA ALA A 870 14.87 2.37 -22.19
C ALA A 870 14.23 3.51 -21.40
N PHE A 871 13.89 3.20 -20.15
CA PHE A 871 13.63 4.19 -19.12
C PHE A 871 14.92 4.42 -18.35
N LEU A 872 15.30 5.65 -18.21
CA LEU A 872 16.51 6.12 -17.53
C LEU A 872 16.09 6.98 -16.36
N ASN A 873 16.44 6.57 -15.17
CA ASN A 873 16.26 7.39 -13.98
C ASN A 873 17.54 8.20 -13.76
N PHE A 874 17.43 9.49 -13.82
CA PHE A 874 18.49 10.44 -13.50
C PHE A 874 18.21 11.16 -12.19
N SER A 875 19.25 11.59 -11.52
CA SER A 875 19.21 12.49 -10.37
C SER A 875 19.96 13.75 -10.70
N ASP A 876 19.37 14.91 -10.40
CA ASP A 876 20.09 16.18 -10.33
C ASP A 876 20.10 16.72 -8.88
N LEU A 877 20.53 17.95 -8.68
CA LEU A 877 20.58 18.58 -7.35
C LEU A 877 19.19 18.84 -6.75
N SER A 878 18.16 18.85 -7.58
CA SER A 878 16.79 19.21 -7.19
C SER A 878 15.87 18.01 -7.04
N SER A 879 16.04 16.97 -7.87
CA SER A 879 15.11 15.82 -7.85
C SER A 879 15.62 14.59 -8.60
N ILE A 880 14.87 13.48 -8.51
CA ILE A 880 15.00 12.31 -9.38
C ILE A 880 13.92 12.38 -10.45
N TYR A 881 14.28 12.10 -11.69
CA TYR A 881 13.39 12.16 -12.83
C TYR A 881 13.63 11.03 -13.83
N GLU A 882 12.56 10.60 -14.48
CA GLU A 882 12.59 9.53 -15.49
C GLU A 882 12.57 10.12 -16.90
N LEU A 883 13.46 9.65 -17.75
CA LEU A 883 13.52 9.97 -19.16
C LEU A 883 13.31 8.70 -20.00
N ILE A 884 12.74 8.89 -21.18
CA ILE A 884 12.62 7.81 -22.16
C ILE A 884 13.69 8.03 -23.24
N VAL A 885 14.38 6.96 -23.62
CA VAL A 885 15.28 6.95 -24.78
C VAL A 885 14.82 5.89 -25.77
N PHE A 886 14.62 6.30 -27.04
CA PHE A 886 14.21 5.40 -28.10
C PHE A 886 15.40 4.75 -28.83
N GLU A 887 15.12 3.74 -29.65
CA GLU A 887 16.10 2.81 -30.24
C GLU A 887 17.30 3.50 -30.88
N SER A 888 17.09 4.55 -31.66
CA SER A 888 18.17 5.26 -32.36
C SER A 888 19.22 5.84 -31.39
N ASN A 889 18.76 6.55 -30.36
CA ASN A 889 19.59 7.19 -29.35
C ASN A 889 20.09 6.16 -28.32
N LEU A 890 19.27 5.15 -27.98
CA LEU A 890 19.68 4.07 -27.11
C LEU A 890 20.86 3.28 -27.72
N ARG A 891 20.80 2.95 -29.01
CA ARG A 891 21.91 2.26 -29.70
C ARG A 891 23.20 3.10 -29.71
N LYS A 892 23.06 4.43 -29.87
CA LYS A 892 24.20 5.35 -29.93
C LYS A 892 24.88 5.54 -28.59
N TYR A 893 24.11 5.64 -27.51
CA TYR A 893 24.61 6.02 -26.19
C TYR A 893 24.61 4.87 -25.19
N ARG A 894 24.29 3.64 -25.61
CA ARG A 894 24.14 2.48 -24.71
C ARG A 894 25.36 2.24 -23.83
N ASP A 895 26.54 2.31 -24.41
CA ASP A 895 27.80 2.02 -23.73
C ASP A 895 28.29 3.21 -22.89
N LEU A 896 27.89 4.43 -23.25
CA LEU A 896 28.18 5.64 -22.48
C LEU A 896 27.28 5.75 -21.24
N LEU A 897 26.04 5.27 -21.30
CA LEU A 897 25.06 5.35 -20.22
C LEU A 897 25.36 4.29 -19.14
N VAL A 898 26.36 4.55 -18.32
CA VAL A 898 26.77 3.74 -17.17
C VAL A 898 26.10 4.25 -15.90
N GLU A 899 25.50 3.35 -15.12
CA GLU A 899 24.88 3.69 -13.83
C GLU A 899 25.95 4.21 -12.84
N GLY A 900 25.63 5.30 -12.13
CA GLY A 900 26.54 6.01 -11.22
C GLY A 900 27.33 7.16 -11.86
N GLU A 901 27.41 7.22 -13.19
CA GLU A 901 28.11 8.26 -13.90
C GLU A 901 27.22 9.50 -14.15
N SER A 902 27.87 10.68 -14.19
CA SER A 902 27.20 11.96 -14.41
C SER A 902 27.37 12.44 -15.84
N PHE A 903 26.29 12.97 -16.40
CA PHE A 903 26.21 13.37 -17.81
C PHE A 903 25.58 14.75 -17.96
N ILE A 904 25.90 15.42 -19.07
CA ILE A 904 25.10 16.50 -19.61
C ILE A 904 24.19 15.88 -20.67
N ILE A 905 22.90 16.10 -20.52
CA ILE A 905 21.86 15.49 -21.37
C ILE A 905 21.00 16.57 -22.01
N SER A 906 20.69 16.37 -23.29
CA SER A 906 19.70 17.17 -24.03
C SER A 906 18.38 16.38 -24.02
N VAL A 907 17.34 16.98 -23.50
CA VAL A 907 16.02 16.38 -23.30
C VAL A 907 14.96 17.20 -24.00
N ASP A 908 14.15 16.56 -24.84
CA ASP A 908 12.96 17.14 -25.44
C ASP A 908 11.74 16.84 -24.56
N PHE A 909 11.13 17.89 -24.04
CA PHE A 909 9.96 17.75 -23.16
C PHE A 909 8.66 17.90 -23.95
N SER A 910 7.73 16.99 -23.73
CA SER A 910 6.38 17.03 -24.30
C SER A 910 5.30 16.82 -23.22
N PHE A 911 4.25 17.61 -23.29
CA PHE A 911 3.11 17.48 -22.40
C PHE A 911 2.06 16.53 -23.01
N GLN A 912 1.91 15.35 -22.41
CA GLN A 912 0.99 14.30 -22.89
C GLN A 912 0.13 13.78 -21.76
N ASN A 913 -1.19 13.77 -21.93
CA ASN A 913 -2.16 13.25 -20.97
C ASN A 913 -2.02 13.86 -19.54
N GLY A 914 -1.74 15.16 -19.47
CA GLY A 914 -1.61 15.86 -18.20
C GLY A 914 -0.27 15.66 -17.48
N THR A 915 0.74 15.05 -18.13
CA THR A 915 2.07 14.82 -17.56
C THR A 915 3.18 15.27 -18.52
N LEU A 916 4.21 15.89 -17.95
CA LEU A 916 5.44 16.22 -18.67
C LEU A 916 6.27 14.96 -18.88
N ARG A 917 6.61 14.67 -20.15
CA ARG A 917 7.48 13.54 -20.52
C ARG A 917 8.75 14.06 -21.17
N GLY A 918 9.89 13.58 -20.70
CA GLY A 918 11.19 13.89 -21.28
C GLY A 918 11.72 12.77 -22.16
N GLU A 919 12.10 13.10 -23.38
CA GLU A 919 12.79 12.20 -24.29
C GLU A 919 14.26 12.58 -24.40
N LEU A 920 15.16 11.64 -24.09
CA LEU A 920 16.60 11.84 -24.21
C LEU A 920 17.02 11.91 -25.69
N LYS A 921 17.59 13.04 -26.09
CA LYS A 921 18.08 13.28 -27.47
C LYS A 921 19.59 13.11 -27.59
N LYS A 922 20.36 13.68 -26.67
CA LYS A 922 21.84 13.63 -26.70
C LYS A 922 22.39 13.41 -25.29
N VAL A 923 23.53 12.76 -25.22
CA VAL A 923 24.30 12.53 -24.01
C VAL A 923 25.74 12.98 -24.27
N PHE A 924 26.29 13.73 -23.32
CA PHE A 924 27.70 14.17 -23.34
C PHE A 924 28.33 13.83 -22.00
N SER A 925 29.59 13.37 -22.01
CA SER A 925 30.38 13.35 -20.79
C SER A 925 30.82 14.76 -20.44
N PHE A 926 31.08 15.03 -19.15
CA PHE A 926 31.59 16.37 -18.76
C PHE A 926 32.92 16.66 -19.40
N ASP A 927 33.77 15.68 -19.64
CA ASP A 927 35.07 15.83 -20.31
C ASP A 927 34.97 16.18 -21.80
N GLU A 928 33.94 15.72 -22.52
CA GLU A 928 33.69 16.08 -23.92
C GLU A 928 33.21 17.51 -24.10
N VAL A 929 32.52 18.06 -23.12
CA VAL A 929 31.91 19.40 -23.18
C VAL A 929 32.98 20.48 -23.05
N GLU A 930 34.10 20.19 -22.39
CA GLU A 930 35.25 21.11 -22.33
C GLU A 930 35.78 21.44 -23.73
N ASN A 931 35.74 20.48 -24.63
CA ASN A 931 36.18 20.61 -26.04
C ASN A 931 35.12 21.23 -26.97
N LEU A 932 33.84 21.08 -26.68
CA LEU A 932 32.70 21.54 -27.51
C LEU A 932 32.24 22.96 -27.13
N ASN A 933 32.31 23.34 -25.86
CA ASN A 933 31.76 24.63 -25.40
C ASN A 933 32.64 25.82 -25.73
N LEU A 934 33.94 25.66 -25.86
CA LEU A 934 34.81 26.73 -26.31
C LEU A 934 34.54 27.19 -27.75
N LYS A 935 33.95 26.29 -28.58
CA LYS A 935 33.58 26.64 -29.97
C LYS A 935 32.10 27.03 -30.17
N LYS A 936 31.15 26.43 -29.44
CA LYS A 936 29.73 26.69 -29.66
C LYS A 936 29.16 27.84 -28.83
N VAL A 937 29.61 28.01 -27.61
CA VAL A 937 29.20 29.17 -26.78
C VAL A 937 29.78 30.45 -27.37
N LYS A 938 30.98 30.39 -28.04
CA LYS A 938 31.44 31.50 -28.84
C LYS A 938 30.54 31.75 -30.06
N ALA A 939 30.12 30.71 -30.76
CA ALA A 939 29.28 30.86 -31.96
C ALA A 939 27.83 31.32 -31.64
N GLU A 940 27.20 30.77 -30.60
CA GLU A 940 25.85 31.21 -30.17
C GLU A 940 25.86 32.58 -29.45
N ASN A 941 26.93 32.92 -28.75
CA ASN A 941 27.13 34.25 -28.22
C ASN A 941 27.48 35.25 -29.34
N GLU A 942 28.18 34.84 -30.37
CA GLU A 942 28.44 35.65 -31.55
C GLU A 942 27.17 35.85 -32.42
N GLU A 943 26.28 34.84 -32.52
CA GLU A 943 24.98 35.00 -33.15
C GLU A 943 24.03 35.88 -32.33
N LYS A 944 23.98 35.74 -31.02
CA LYS A 944 23.20 36.64 -30.16
C LYS A 944 23.80 38.04 -30.01
N ALA A 945 25.12 38.17 -30.07
CA ALA A 945 25.79 39.45 -30.11
C ALA A 945 25.60 40.19 -31.43
N ASN A 946 25.26 39.49 -32.51
CA ASN A 946 24.95 40.05 -33.82
C ASN A 946 23.45 40.25 -34.05
N SER A 947 22.56 39.89 -33.11
CA SER A 947 21.13 40.18 -33.30
C SER A 947 20.88 41.69 -33.18
N LEU A 948 20.32 42.25 -34.26
CA LEU A 948 20.06 43.68 -34.43
C LEU A 948 18.55 43.91 -34.35
N ILE A 949 18.11 44.76 -33.45
CA ILE A 949 16.71 45.20 -33.37
C ILE A 949 16.56 46.52 -34.07
N LYS A 950 15.73 46.59 -35.10
CA LYS A 950 15.40 47.78 -35.83
C LYS A 950 14.01 48.27 -35.45
N ILE A 951 13.92 49.48 -34.92
CA ILE A 951 12.67 50.15 -34.55
C ILE A 951 12.42 51.20 -35.62
N TYR A 952 11.30 51.05 -36.36
CA TYR A 952 10.86 52.02 -37.34
C TYR A 952 9.92 53.03 -36.70
N ALA A 953 10.31 54.32 -36.70
CA ALA A 953 9.53 55.38 -36.07
C ALA A 953 9.25 56.54 -37.04
N ASP A 954 8.19 57.29 -36.75
CA ASP A 954 7.79 58.51 -37.50
C ASP A 954 8.01 59.79 -36.68
N GLY A 955 7.62 60.95 -37.27
CA GLY A 955 7.82 62.25 -36.70
C GLY A 955 7.23 62.55 -35.30
N ASN A 956 6.39 61.62 -34.79
CA ASN A 956 5.81 61.71 -33.48
C ASN A 956 6.70 61.04 -32.38
N PHE A 957 7.76 60.35 -32.79
CA PHE A 957 8.64 59.64 -31.90
C PHE A 957 9.69 60.59 -31.32
N THR A 958 9.78 60.67 -29.98
CA THR A 958 10.65 61.56 -29.26
C THR A 958 11.71 60.82 -28.44
N LYS A 959 12.84 61.52 -28.17
CA LYS A 959 13.89 61.01 -27.29
C LYS A 959 13.38 60.64 -25.90
N ASP A 960 12.39 61.37 -25.39
CA ASP A 960 11.82 61.20 -24.07
C ASP A 960 11.04 59.89 -23.96
N GLU A 961 10.45 59.39 -25.06
CA GLU A 961 9.80 58.10 -25.14
C GLU A 961 10.80 56.94 -24.92
N LEU A 962 12.04 57.05 -25.47
CA LEU A 962 13.09 56.06 -25.25
C LEU A 962 13.60 56.06 -23.80
N LEU A 963 13.57 57.21 -23.14
CA LEU A 963 14.05 57.34 -21.76
C LEU A 963 13.07 56.73 -20.73
N LYS A 964 11.82 56.47 -21.14
CA LYS A 964 10.84 55.79 -20.29
C LYS A 964 11.14 54.28 -20.15
N LEU A 965 11.90 53.70 -21.07
CA LEU A 965 12.25 52.27 -21.05
C LEU A 965 13.41 52.00 -20.08
N LYS A 966 13.32 50.92 -19.32
CA LYS A 966 14.40 50.43 -18.46
C LYS A 966 15.38 49.62 -19.27
N TRP A 967 16.40 50.28 -19.78
CA TRP A 967 17.46 49.61 -20.56
C TRP A 967 18.37 48.79 -19.65
N VAL A 968 18.33 47.45 -19.79
CA VAL A 968 19.23 46.54 -19.08
C VAL A 968 20.42 46.24 -20.00
N LYS A 969 21.63 46.27 -19.48
CA LYS A 969 22.85 45.97 -20.24
C LYS A 969 22.84 44.50 -20.67
N GLY A 970 23.00 44.25 -21.98
CA GLY A 970 22.91 42.91 -22.58
C GLY A 970 23.78 42.79 -23.84
N MET A 971 23.37 41.97 -24.82
CA MET A 971 24.19 41.68 -25.99
C MET A 971 23.58 42.17 -27.33
N GLN A 972 22.34 42.64 -27.33
CA GLN A 972 21.62 43.01 -28.56
C GLN A 972 21.81 44.49 -28.88
N LYS A 973 22.08 44.80 -30.16
CA LYS A 973 22.22 46.22 -30.65
C LYS A 973 20.86 46.73 -31.08
N VAL A 974 20.58 47.98 -30.81
CA VAL A 974 19.31 48.63 -31.19
C VAL A 974 19.58 49.77 -32.16
N GLU A 975 18.91 49.74 -33.30
CA GLU A 975 18.90 50.79 -34.32
C GLU A 975 17.49 51.35 -34.47
N ILE A 976 17.37 52.65 -34.56
CA ILE A 976 16.07 53.31 -34.84
C ILE A 976 16.15 53.92 -36.20
N ILE A 977 15.17 53.60 -37.06
CA ILE A 977 14.99 54.19 -38.39
C ILE A 977 13.90 55.24 -38.25
N TYR A 978 14.32 56.52 -38.27
CA TYR A 978 13.44 57.67 -38.17
C TYR A 978 13.50 58.51 -39.45
N ASP A 979 12.39 58.71 -40.15
CA ASP A 979 12.31 59.41 -41.41
C ASP A 979 13.46 59.13 -42.41
N ASN A 980 13.75 57.82 -42.61
CA ASN A 980 14.80 57.30 -43.43
C ASN A 980 16.25 57.61 -42.92
N GLN A 981 16.38 58.10 -41.71
CA GLN A 981 17.69 58.29 -41.03
C GLN A 981 17.91 57.17 -40.00
N LEU A 982 19.13 56.65 -40.01
CA LEU A 982 19.55 55.59 -39.09
C LEU A 982 20.16 56.16 -37.82
N LEU A 983 19.53 55.95 -36.66
CA LEU A 983 20.05 56.32 -35.35
C LEU A 983 20.50 55.05 -34.60
N LYS A 984 21.73 54.96 -34.20
CA LYS A 984 22.26 53.83 -33.39
C LYS A 984 22.23 54.20 -31.92
N ILE A 985 21.57 53.38 -31.10
CA ILE A 985 21.68 53.57 -29.65
C ILE A 985 23.05 53.03 -29.15
N PRO A 986 23.87 53.84 -28.50
CA PRO A 986 25.16 53.39 -28.01
C PRO A 986 25.00 52.35 -26.90
N GLY A 987 25.60 51.17 -27.09
CA GLY A 987 25.57 50.06 -26.14
C GLY A 987 24.90 48.83 -26.72
N ALA A 988 24.85 47.79 -25.92
CA ALA A 988 24.13 46.57 -26.19
C ALA A 988 23.19 46.29 -25.00
N PHE A 989 21.98 45.80 -25.27
CA PHE A 989 20.87 45.74 -24.31
C PHE A 989 20.25 44.31 -24.30
N GLU A 990 19.63 43.97 -23.18
CA GLU A 990 18.81 42.78 -23.07
C GLU A 990 17.34 43.19 -23.39
N ILE A 991 16.82 42.73 -24.50
CA ILE A 991 15.50 43.09 -24.97
C ILE A 991 14.56 41.88 -24.74
N SER A 992 13.79 41.91 -23.67
CA SER A 992 12.80 40.90 -23.34
C SER A 992 11.54 41.03 -24.21
N ALA A 993 10.73 39.95 -24.27
CA ALA A 993 9.43 39.98 -24.98
C ALA A 993 8.49 41.08 -24.42
N ASP A 994 8.58 41.38 -23.13
CA ASP A 994 7.77 42.43 -22.53
C ASP A 994 8.29 43.84 -22.91
N MET A 995 9.60 43.99 -22.98
CA MET A 995 10.19 45.25 -23.47
C MET A 995 9.84 45.51 -24.95
N ILE A 996 9.74 44.49 -25.77
CA ILE A 996 9.25 44.61 -27.19
C ILE A 996 7.79 45.07 -27.19
N LYS A 997 6.96 44.60 -26.26
CA LYS A 997 5.56 45.07 -26.14
C LYS A 997 5.55 46.52 -25.69
N GLU A 998 6.35 46.89 -24.69
CA GLU A 998 6.46 48.31 -24.28
C GLU A 998 6.92 49.22 -25.39
N ILE A 999 7.96 48.85 -26.14
CA ILE A 999 8.46 49.63 -27.31
C ILE A 999 7.34 49.82 -28.38
N LYS A 1000 6.51 48.80 -28.59
CA LYS A 1000 5.37 48.88 -29.52
C LYS A 1000 4.27 49.86 -29.08
N THR A 1001 4.18 50.14 -27.78
CA THR A 1001 3.20 51.10 -27.24
C THR A 1001 3.71 52.55 -27.23
N LEU A 1002 5.00 52.82 -27.54
CA LEU A 1002 5.56 54.12 -27.61
C LEU A 1002 4.94 54.92 -28.78
N ASN A 1003 4.76 56.20 -28.51
CA ASN A 1003 4.17 57.10 -29.49
C ASN A 1003 5.12 57.25 -30.73
N GLY A 1004 4.60 57.07 -31.95
CA GLY A 1004 5.41 57.18 -33.17
C GLY A 1004 6.12 55.91 -33.62
N VAL A 1005 6.08 54.78 -32.88
CA VAL A 1005 6.63 53.49 -33.34
C VAL A 1005 5.70 52.80 -34.30
N LYS A 1006 6.16 52.57 -35.53
CA LYS A 1006 5.37 51.88 -36.61
C LYS A 1006 5.63 50.39 -36.72
N LYS A 1007 6.87 49.95 -36.57
CA LYS A 1007 7.30 48.55 -36.75
C LYS A 1007 8.58 48.27 -35.96
N ILE A 1008 8.71 47.03 -35.53
CA ILE A 1008 9.95 46.48 -34.96
C ILE A 1008 10.33 45.25 -35.76
N ASP A 1009 11.55 45.22 -36.27
CA ASP A 1009 12.15 44.07 -36.94
C ASP A 1009 13.26 43.50 -36.05
N LEU A 1010 13.22 42.18 -35.84
CA LEU A 1010 14.24 41.41 -35.15
C LEU A 1010 15.08 40.71 -36.24
N SER A 1011 16.30 41.20 -36.52
CA SER A 1011 17.18 40.62 -37.52
C SER A 1011 18.43 39.99 -36.90
#